data_dfefe405db04b018735ef3dae1c31408
#
_entry.id   dfefe405db04b018735ef3dae1c31408
#
_cell.length_a   1.000
_cell.length_b   1.000
_cell.length_c   1.000
_cell.angle_alpha   90.00
_cell.angle_beta   90.00
_cell.angle_gamma   90.00
#
_symmetry.space_group_name_H-M   'P 1'
#
loop_
_entity.id
_entity.type
_entity.pdbx_description
1 polymer ?
#
loop_
_entity_poly.entity_id
_entity_poly.type
_entity_poly.pdbx_seq_one_letter_code
_entity_poly.pdbx_strand_id
1 'polypeptide(L)'
;MGRSWLVRADVLDQGARRCVSLAYQHEDDARAVKPGDSVVFRDNSLPEASGEDWKKSRPAIGVDKTPTHDPRELAAEHEFWQRVRSTLHPLPLFIRRRLMARVEHSHETKGRHIADLTLRDIIRRELPHIHKVLKRYSINPPRQHGQVYENPFRGLEPLYHNFDRFSDLITRFDSLPDFSPEDVELLAQDIAIYANATLAELAADIESLDNIETGRRFYSELFAIANVFQVSAAGARKRRMKIDELAAAISKMLDARFWNRNLLRYSTRWREHLRISLGDVRRSVSPYCSKERVNAWRERRQRSRDFMSGLEIEDTETGERFSLLEQIDKSTSNPEKRRTELMTRIGGFEKVANEQGFVGSFFTITAPSKYHAFNAFGHRNAKWQGSSPRAAQHYLNIIWQRIRAELAREEIGVFGLRVAEAHHDGTPHWHGLLFTLPEHQDALRGVMQRYATGEDADELTTKHGIQPRFDFKPIDPEQGSATGYIVKYVSKNIDGYALDNESDDESGRPLKETAQHASAWASTWGIRQFQFLTGVPVSVWRELRRMRNQAAADQVNPLFAEIHRAADVGDWQTFVNLMGGPLAKRCDLPVRAYYQDRPEPNAWGEYLTVIKGVSMPLINIPPVITRLREFRIVKKSQEGAERPGDGCSSFDLKGASAPARTRVNNCTEPEKTAKDEQNINSKTDFLGEKNSGSSPPGDPEQVLIGKLTREQRKRLRAECLTHKKQRKQSAADEFEAMAYQIATADCSDADQLRAENYLRAAAVIRETEKPITAAAAELAARIMAWAKLRKIPLGRAQSLALAQGGQATVIDNVYRANLNTGELVLIDTFQHWRRAMAKNKTAELMARWRAAVPH
;
A
#
# COMPACT_ATOMS: atom_id res chain seq x y z
N MET A 1 -27.09 -11.39 31.63
CA MET A 1 -26.30 -12.13 30.62
C MET A 1 -25.17 -11.29 29.95
N GLY A 2 -24.56 -10.37 30.67
CA GLY A 2 -23.57 -9.41 30.13
C GLY A 2 -22.16 -9.53 30.73
N ARG A 3 -21.87 -10.49 31.61
CA ARG A 3 -20.59 -10.58 32.31
C ARG A 3 -19.62 -11.64 31.79
N SER A 4 -20.05 -12.68 31.06
CA SER A 4 -19.18 -13.75 30.57
C SER A 4 -18.32 -13.37 29.36
N TRP A 5 -18.71 -12.34 28.59
CA TRP A 5 -17.98 -11.86 27.43
C TRP A 5 -16.81 -10.93 27.74
N LEU A 6 -16.93 -10.16 28.85
CA LEU A 6 -15.83 -9.32 29.29
C LEU A 6 -14.65 -10.16 29.82
N VAL A 7 -14.93 -11.32 30.42
CA VAL A 7 -13.87 -12.20 30.97
C VAL A 7 -13.03 -12.84 29.88
N ARG A 8 -13.60 -13.19 28.70
CA ARG A 8 -12.81 -13.76 27.58
C ARG A 8 -12.09 -12.69 26.76
N ALA A 9 -12.67 -11.52 26.59
CA ALA A 9 -11.97 -10.38 26.01
C ALA A 9 -10.82 -9.92 26.91
N ASP A 10 -10.98 -9.97 28.21
CA ASP A 10 -9.95 -9.67 29.20
C ASP A 10 -8.83 -10.70 29.23
N VAL A 11 -9.12 -11.99 28.97
CA VAL A 11 -8.10 -13.04 28.87
C VAL A 11 -7.28 -12.90 27.60
N LEU A 12 -7.90 -12.54 26.46
CA LEU A 12 -7.18 -12.25 25.21
C LEU A 12 -6.40 -10.94 25.32
N ASP A 13 -6.96 -9.93 25.99
CA ASP A 13 -6.28 -8.67 26.26
C ASP A 13 -5.17 -8.86 27.33
N GLN A 14 -5.34 -9.74 28.31
CA GLN A 14 -4.29 -10.12 29.26
C GLN A 14 -3.17 -10.95 28.60
N GLY A 15 -3.48 -11.79 27.61
CA GLY A 15 -2.47 -12.49 26.80
C GLY A 15 -1.65 -11.50 25.96
N ALA A 16 -2.31 -10.58 25.27
CA ALA A 16 -1.68 -9.51 24.52
C ALA A 16 -0.96 -8.50 25.43
N ARG A 17 -1.52 -8.17 26.59
CA ARG A 17 -0.90 -7.32 27.62
C ARG A 17 0.24 -8.03 28.34
N ARG A 18 0.19 -9.35 28.55
CA ARG A 18 1.34 -10.12 29.06
C ARG A 18 2.51 -10.15 28.07
N CYS A 19 2.23 -10.24 26.78
CA CYS A 19 3.28 -10.07 25.76
C CYS A 19 3.89 -8.66 25.76
N VAL A 20 3.14 -7.64 26.15
CA VAL A 20 3.60 -6.25 26.28
C VAL A 20 4.23 -5.99 27.65
N SER A 21 3.70 -6.55 28.75
CA SER A 21 4.21 -6.28 30.12
C SER A 21 5.44 -7.10 30.49
N LEU A 22 5.66 -8.29 29.94
CA LEU A 22 6.93 -9.01 30.09
C LEU A 22 8.11 -8.32 29.40
N ALA A 23 7.83 -7.36 28.49
CA ALA A 23 8.84 -6.50 27.87
C ALA A 23 9.22 -5.29 28.71
N TYR A 24 8.50 -5.00 29.81
CA TYR A 24 8.71 -3.81 30.66
C TYR A 24 9.39 -4.10 32.00
N GLN A 25 9.62 -5.36 32.40
CA GLN A 25 10.16 -5.69 33.73
C GLN A 25 11.69 -5.86 33.83
N HIS A 26 12.46 -5.53 32.77
CA HIS A 26 13.93 -5.62 32.81
C HIS A 26 14.66 -4.32 32.41
N GLU A 27 14.20 -3.17 32.91
CA GLU A 27 14.90 -1.88 32.71
C GLU A 27 15.76 -1.43 33.90
N ASP A 28 15.89 -2.20 35.00
CA ASP A 28 16.55 -1.73 36.22
C ASP A 28 18.03 -2.13 36.39
N ASP A 29 18.67 -2.84 35.46
CA ASP A 29 20.07 -3.30 35.64
C ASP A 29 21.13 -2.57 34.76
N ALA A 30 20.90 -1.34 34.36
CA ALA A 30 21.87 -0.54 33.61
C ALA A 30 22.34 0.72 34.40
N ARG A 31 22.85 0.52 35.62
CA ARG A 31 23.62 1.55 36.31
C ARG A 31 25.00 1.01 36.65
N ALA A 32 25.98 1.33 35.80
CA ALA A 32 27.37 1.63 36.20
C ALA A 32 28.28 1.82 34.97
N VAL A 33 28.30 3.00 34.37
CA VAL A 33 29.54 3.53 33.75
C VAL A 33 29.54 5.06 33.98
N LYS A 34 30.61 5.54 34.63
CA LYS A 34 30.82 6.96 34.95
C LYS A 34 31.14 7.78 33.69
N PRO A 35 30.71 9.06 33.63
CA PRO A 35 31.07 9.95 32.55
C PRO A 35 32.45 10.55 32.74
N GLY A 36 33.27 10.46 31.73
CA GLY A 36 34.55 11.14 31.67
C GLY A 36 35.55 10.47 30.78
N ASP A 37 35.44 10.72 29.48
CA ASP A 37 36.55 10.81 28.55
C ASP A 37 36.02 11.35 27.23
N SER A 38 36.16 12.65 27.05
CA SER A 38 35.88 13.35 25.81
C SER A 38 37.08 13.25 24.88
N VAL A 39 36.95 12.44 23.83
CA VAL A 39 37.88 12.53 22.70
C VAL A 39 37.23 13.39 21.63
N VAL A 40 37.81 14.57 21.46
CA VAL A 40 37.44 15.52 20.40
C VAL A 40 37.95 14.99 19.05
N PHE A 41 37.05 14.58 18.17
CA PHE A 41 37.39 14.38 16.76
C PHE A 41 37.05 15.64 15.97
N ARG A 42 38.06 16.23 15.35
CA ARG A 42 37.94 17.33 14.40
C ARG A 42 37.23 16.87 13.14
N ASP A 43 36.32 17.70 12.71
CA ASP A 43 35.56 17.61 11.49
C ASP A 43 36.49 17.81 10.28
N ASN A 44 36.70 16.79 9.48
CA ASN A 44 37.28 16.94 8.15
C ASN A 44 36.17 16.84 7.11
N SER A 45 35.66 18.00 6.75
CA SER A 45 34.84 18.19 5.55
C SER A 45 35.64 17.80 4.30
N LEU A 46 35.21 16.77 3.59
CA LEU A 46 35.73 16.43 2.27
C LEU A 46 35.10 17.37 1.22
N PRO A 47 35.88 17.96 0.31
CA PRO A 47 35.37 18.76 -0.80
C PRO A 47 34.72 17.87 -1.85
N GLU A 48 33.70 18.41 -2.51
CA GLU A 48 33.07 17.84 -3.70
C GLU A 48 34.10 17.74 -4.83
N ALA A 49 34.43 16.53 -5.24
CA ALA A 49 35.23 16.28 -6.46
C ALA A 49 34.29 16.16 -7.66
N SER A 50 34.33 17.15 -8.53
CA SER A 50 33.85 17.09 -9.91
C SER A 50 34.64 16.00 -10.66
N GLY A 51 33.92 15.22 -11.51
CA GLY A 51 34.50 14.11 -12.25
C GLY A 51 35.66 14.51 -13.17
N GLU A 52 36.55 13.56 -13.37
CA GLU A 52 37.57 13.38 -14.43
C GLU A 52 39.05 13.22 -14.04
N ASP A 53 39.46 13.10 -12.80
CA ASP A 53 40.89 12.95 -12.49
C ASP A 53 41.32 11.68 -11.71
N TRP A 54 40.58 10.62 -11.65
CA TRP A 54 40.96 9.40 -10.92
C TRP A 54 41.81 8.39 -11.75
N LYS A 55 42.15 8.69 -13.02
CA LYS A 55 42.90 7.78 -13.92
C LYS A 55 44.39 7.97 -13.98
N LYS A 56 44.97 8.92 -13.26
CA LYS A 56 46.43 9.13 -13.31
C LYS A 56 47.01 9.28 -11.90
N SER A 57 47.32 8.17 -11.27
CA SER A 57 48.48 7.97 -10.38
C SER A 57 48.36 6.65 -9.61
N ARG A 58 48.79 5.56 -10.24
CA ARG A 58 49.21 4.36 -9.53
C ARG A 58 50.74 4.43 -9.39
N PRO A 59 51.34 4.50 -8.20
CA PRO A 59 52.70 4.06 -8.02
C PRO A 59 52.69 2.52 -8.11
N ALA A 60 53.44 1.99 -9.03
CA ALA A 60 53.77 0.58 -9.10
C ALA A 60 54.62 0.22 -7.85
N ILE A 61 53.99 -0.34 -6.83
CA ILE A 61 54.73 -1.10 -5.81
C ILE A 61 54.42 -2.56 -6.09
N GLY A 62 55.35 -3.19 -6.80
CA GLY A 62 55.41 -4.64 -6.88
C GLY A 62 55.70 -5.19 -5.50
N VAL A 63 54.69 -5.74 -4.84
CA VAL A 63 54.85 -6.67 -3.74
C VAL A 63 54.27 -7.98 -4.21
N ASP A 64 55.17 -8.88 -4.52
CA ASP A 64 54.89 -10.30 -4.76
C ASP A 64 54.32 -10.85 -3.41
N LYS A 65 52.98 -10.81 -3.28
CA LYS A 65 52.29 -11.46 -2.16
C LYS A 65 51.86 -12.85 -2.63
N THR A 66 52.78 -13.77 -2.61
CA THR A 66 52.41 -15.14 -2.32
C THR A 66 51.68 -15.13 -0.97
N PRO A 67 50.42 -15.57 -0.87
CA PRO A 67 49.72 -15.59 0.39
C PRO A 67 50.37 -16.66 1.29
N THR A 68 51.22 -16.25 2.24
CA THR A 68 51.60 -17.09 3.35
C THR A 68 50.35 -17.30 4.18
N HIS A 69 49.71 -18.44 4.01
CA HIS A 69 48.55 -18.86 4.82
C HIS A 69 49.01 -19.23 6.21
N ASP A 70 49.17 -18.23 7.13
CA ASP A 70 49.28 -18.50 8.53
C ASP A 70 47.94 -19.09 9.01
N PRO A 71 47.92 -20.34 9.51
CA PRO A 71 46.69 -20.97 10.02
C PRO A 71 45.96 -20.15 11.08
N ARG A 72 46.69 -19.31 11.83
CA ARG A 72 46.14 -18.42 12.84
C ARG A 72 45.41 -17.24 12.22
N GLU A 73 45.92 -16.68 11.11
CA GLU A 73 45.22 -15.61 10.38
C GLU A 73 43.96 -16.12 9.74
N LEU A 74 43.99 -17.32 9.12
CA LEU A 74 42.84 -17.96 8.55
C LEU A 74 41.76 -18.28 9.62
N ALA A 75 42.17 -18.78 10.79
CA ALA A 75 41.25 -19.03 11.88
C ALA A 75 40.56 -17.73 12.36
N ALA A 76 41.35 -16.68 12.54
CA ALA A 76 40.86 -15.37 12.98
C ALA A 76 39.97 -14.70 11.91
N GLU A 77 40.23 -14.92 10.61
CA GLU A 77 39.39 -14.49 9.52
C GLU A 77 38.02 -15.22 9.51
N HIS A 78 38.08 -16.55 9.67
CA HIS A 78 36.90 -17.38 9.77
C HIS A 78 35.98 -17.00 10.96
N GLU A 79 36.58 -16.77 12.13
CA GLU A 79 35.85 -16.31 13.33
C GLU A 79 35.20 -14.93 13.12
N PHE A 80 35.90 -14.00 12.45
CA PHE A 80 35.36 -12.69 12.12
C PHE A 80 34.11 -12.84 11.25
N TRP A 81 34.17 -13.59 10.14
CA TRP A 81 33.04 -13.79 9.25
C TRP A 81 31.89 -14.59 9.88
N GLN A 82 32.18 -15.57 10.75
CA GLN A 82 31.16 -16.23 11.55
C GLN A 82 30.41 -15.22 12.43
N ARG A 83 31.14 -14.32 13.11
CA ARG A 83 30.53 -13.27 13.94
C ARG A 83 29.70 -12.30 13.10
N VAL A 84 30.18 -11.86 11.95
CA VAL A 84 29.42 -11.01 11.01
C VAL A 84 28.12 -11.71 10.61
N ARG A 85 28.21 -12.94 10.15
CA ARG A 85 27.03 -13.73 9.72
C ARG A 85 26.06 -13.95 10.86
N SER A 86 26.48 -14.40 12.01
CA SER A 86 25.60 -14.64 13.17
C SER A 86 24.89 -13.36 13.64
N THR A 87 25.59 -12.20 13.57
CA THR A 87 25.00 -10.90 13.94
C THR A 87 23.94 -10.43 12.94
N LEU A 88 24.17 -10.62 11.64
CA LEU A 88 23.33 -10.07 10.59
C LEU A 88 22.25 -11.07 10.11
N HIS A 89 22.44 -12.37 10.29
CA HIS A 89 21.54 -13.43 9.82
C HIS A 89 20.07 -13.25 10.26
N PRO A 90 19.77 -12.81 11.51
CA PRO A 90 18.39 -12.64 11.95
C PRO A 90 17.63 -11.49 11.29
N LEU A 91 18.33 -10.64 10.51
CA LEU A 91 17.72 -9.46 9.89
C LEU A 91 17.05 -9.80 8.57
N PRO A 92 16.02 -9.03 8.16
CA PRO A 92 15.47 -9.12 6.81
C PRO A 92 16.55 -9.06 5.75
N LEU A 93 16.36 -9.82 4.67
CA LEU A 93 17.37 -10.06 3.65
C LEU A 93 17.93 -8.77 3.03
N PHE A 94 17.06 -7.80 2.69
CA PHE A 94 17.51 -6.53 2.09
C PHE A 94 18.36 -5.66 3.06
N ILE A 95 18.17 -5.80 4.39
CA ILE A 95 18.99 -5.14 5.41
C ILE A 95 20.31 -5.87 5.55
N ARG A 96 20.25 -7.19 5.68
CA ARG A 96 21.42 -8.06 5.81
C ARG A 96 22.39 -7.83 4.67
N ARG A 97 21.93 -7.84 3.42
CA ARG A 97 22.75 -7.55 2.24
C ARG A 97 23.46 -6.21 2.33
N ARG A 98 22.73 -5.16 2.66
CA ARG A 98 23.29 -3.81 2.73
C ARG A 98 24.36 -3.69 3.81
N LEU A 99 24.10 -4.26 4.98
CA LEU A 99 25.05 -4.20 6.09
C LEU A 99 26.26 -5.10 5.84
N MET A 100 26.04 -6.29 5.25
CA MET A 100 27.10 -7.19 4.82
C MET A 100 28.03 -6.50 3.81
N ALA A 101 27.48 -5.95 2.73
CA ALA A 101 28.25 -5.24 1.71
C ALA A 101 29.10 -4.07 2.29
N ARG A 102 28.63 -3.39 3.32
CA ARG A 102 29.43 -2.37 4.00
C ARG A 102 30.61 -2.95 4.78
N VAL A 103 30.42 -4.08 5.46
CA VAL A 103 31.49 -4.77 6.17
C VAL A 103 32.49 -5.33 5.19
N GLU A 104 32.03 -5.98 4.11
CA GLU A 104 32.82 -6.51 3.02
C GLU A 104 33.67 -5.41 2.37
N HIS A 105 33.05 -4.32 1.95
CA HIS A 105 33.78 -3.16 1.38
C HIS A 105 34.84 -2.59 2.33
N SER A 106 34.52 -2.50 3.63
CA SER A 106 35.51 -2.03 4.64
C SER A 106 36.65 -3.03 4.79
N HIS A 107 36.39 -4.32 4.69
CA HIS A 107 37.36 -5.38 4.77
C HIS A 107 38.32 -5.35 3.57
N GLU A 108 37.76 -5.28 2.37
CA GLU A 108 38.52 -5.27 1.09
C GLU A 108 39.38 -4.02 0.93
N THR A 109 38.82 -2.85 1.30
CA THR A 109 39.52 -1.56 1.06
C THR A 109 40.45 -1.16 2.17
N LYS A 110 40.17 -1.54 3.44
CA LYS A 110 40.83 -1.03 4.66
C LYS A 110 41.27 -2.14 5.63
N GLY A 111 41.02 -3.39 5.29
CA GLY A 111 41.40 -4.57 6.05
C GLY A 111 40.48 -4.90 7.25
N ARG A 112 40.67 -6.08 7.83
CA ARG A 112 39.86 -6.69 8.88
C ARG A 112 39.60 -5.80 10.09
N HIS A 113 40.61 -5.03 10.56
CA HIS A 113 40.47 -4.16 11.73
C HIS A 113 39.37 -3.11 11.52
N ILE A 114 39.37 -2.44 10.36
CA ILE A 114 38.34 -1.43 10.01
C ILE A 114 36.97 -2.09 9.77
N ALA A 115 36.94 -3.29 9.19
CA ALA A 115 35.71 -4.06 9.07
C ALA A 115 35.10 -4.41 10.43
N ASP A 116 35.93 -4.79 11.43
CA ASP A 116 35.46 -5.04 12.79
C ASP A 116 34.92 -3.76 13.45
N LEU A 117 35.60 -2.62 13.28
CA LEU A 117 35.05 -1.33 13.72
C LEU A 117 33.74 -0.97 13.05
N THR A 118 33.60 -1.26 11.76
CA THR A 118 32.35 -1.08 11.00
C THR A 118 31.24 -1.96 11.57
N LEU A 119 31.53 -3.23 11.87
CA LEU A 119 30.57 -4.13 12.50
C LEU A 119 30.16 -3.65 13.90
N ARG A 120 31.09 -3.19 14.70
CA ARG A 120 30.81 -2.62 16.03
C ARG A 120 29.95 -1.36 15.96
N ASP A 121 30.17 -0.51 14.96
CA ASP A 121 29.32 0.68 14.72
C ASP A 121 27.90 0.29 14.33
N ILE A 122 27.77 -0.71 13.45
CA ILE A 122 26.45 -1.29 13.09
C ILE A 122 25.74 -1.80 14.36
N ILE A 123 26.42 -2.60 15.18
CA ILE A 123 25.86 -3.17 16.41
C ILE A 123 25.42 -2.07 17.39
N ARG A 124 26.24 -1.05 17.57
CA ARG A 124 25.97 0.01 18.55
C ARG A 124 24.92 1.02 18.10
N ARG A 125 24.93 1.42 16.82
CA ARG A 125 24.14 2.56 16.35
C ARG A 125 22.95 2.18 15.48
N GLU A 126 23.05 1.09 14.70
CA GLU A 126 22.00 0.77 13.73
C GLU A 126 21.08 -0.35 14.22
N LEU A 127 21.64 -1.44 14.72
CA LEU A 127 20.83 -2.58 15.19
C LEU A 127 19.79 -2.20 16.25
N PRO A 128 20.05 -1.32 17.23
CA PRO A 128 19.01 -0.92 18.19
C PRO A 128 17.80 -0.27 17.53
N HIS A 129 18.02 0.56 16.50
CA HIS A 129 16.92 1.18 15.74
C HIS A 129 16.15 0.18 14.90
N ILE A 130 16.86 -0.75 14.23
CA ILE A 130 16.26 -1.82 13.43
C ILE A 130 15.44 -2.73 14.34
N HIS A 131 15.97 -3.14 15.49
CA HIS A 131 15.26 -4.01 16.44
C HIS A 131 14.00 -3.35 17.01
N LYS A 132 13.99 -2.03 17.26
CA LYS A 132 12.78 -1.30 17.66
C LYS A 132 11.66 -1.46 16.62
N VAL A 133 12.01 -1.46 15.33
CA VAL A 133 11.04 -1.66 14.25
C VAL A 133 10.64 -3.12 14.15
N LEU A 134 11.59 -4.06 14.15
CA LEU A 134 11.29 -5.50 14.08
C LEU A 134 10.37 -5.92 15.24
N LYS A 135 10.66 -5.50 16.47
CA LYS A 135 9.80 -5.77 17.64
C LYS A 135 8.35 -5.28 17.46
N ARG A 136 8.14 -4.25 16.66
CA ARG A 136 6.80 -3.68 16.43
C ARG A 136 5.97 -4.45 15.40
N TYR A 137 6.63 -5.07 14.43
CA TYR A 137 5.96 -5.67 13.27
C TYR A 137 6.04 -7.19 13.23
N SER A 138 7.16 -7.77 13.66
CA SER A 138 7.35 -9.20 13.67
C SER A 138 6.51 -9.87 14.75
N ILE A 139 5.97 -11.04 14.43
CA ILE A 139 5.30 -11.91 15.43
C ILE A 139 6.37 -12.58 16.30
N ASN A 140 7.45 -13.04 15.68
CA ASN A 140 8.64 -13.61 16.33
C ASN A 140 9.86 -12.73 16.03
N PRO A 141 10.10 -11.65 16.77
CA PRO A 141 11.24 -10.77 16.50
C PRO A 141 12.56 -11.52 16.72
N PRO A 142 13.61 -11.21 15.92
CA PRO A 142 14.93 -11.82 16.07
C PRO A 142 15.46 -11.67 17.49
N ARG A 143 16.05 -12.73 18.03
CA ARG A 143 16.57 -12.79 19.39
C ARG A 143 17.79 -11.91 19.55
N GLN A 144 17.90 -11.22 20.68
CA GLN A 144 19.18 -10.75 21.20
C GLN A 144 19.94 -11.92 21.84
N HIS A 145 21.26 -11.95 21.67
CA HIS A 145 22.11 -13.02 22.16
C HIS A 145 21.82 -13.36 23.65
N GLY A 146 21.49 -14.62 23.98
CA GLY A 146 21.34 -15.13 25.33
C GLY A 146 19.93 -15.26 25.91
N GLN A 147 18.88 -14.88 25.18
CA GLN A 147 17.50 -15.03 25.67
C GLN A 147 16.91 -16.42 25.27
N VAL A 148 16.45 -17.18 26.26
CA VAL A 148 15.63 -18.38 26.07
C VAL A 148 14.22 -17.92 25.69
N TYR A 149 13.69 -18.45 24.60
CA TYR A 149 12.36 -18.08 24.09
C TYR A 149 11.31 -19.04 24.66
N GLU A 150 10.32 -18.52 25.36
CA GLU A 150 9.07 -19.22 25.55
C GLU A 150 8.20 -19.00 24.29
N ASN A 151 7.63 -20.09 23.76
CA ASN A 151 6.72 -20.02 22.60
C ASN A 151 5.57 -19.06 22.95
N PRO A 152 5.40 -17.92 22.25
CA PRO A 152 4.35 -16.94 22.56
C PRO A 152 2.94 -17.52 22.37
N PHE A 153 2.83 -18.70 21.76
CA PHE A 153 1.58 -19.40 21.49
C PHE A 153 1.34 -20.55 22.47
N ARG A 154 2.21 -20.74 23.47
CA ARG A 154 2.04 -21.75 24.52
C ARG A 154 0.73 -21.47 25.27
N GLY A 155 -0.21 -22.40 25.20
CA GLY A 155 -1.55 -22.29 25.77
C GLY A 155 -2.61 -21.78 24.79
N LEU A 156 -2.22 -21.45 23.55
CA LEU A 156 -3.15 -21.14 22.45
C LEU A 156 -3.28 -22.31 21.48
N GLU A 157 -2.47 -23.36 21.65
CA GLU A 157 -2.44 -24.58 20.82
C GLU A 157 -3.84 -25.22 20.62
N PRO A 158 -4.73 -25.25 21.63
CA PRO A 158 -6.07 -25.79 21.44
C PRO A 158 -6.97 -25.00 20.48
N LEU A 159 -6.62 -23.74 20.22
CA LEU A 159 -7.38 -22.86 19.31
C LEU A 159 -6.96 -22.98 17.85
N TYR A 160 -5.82 -23.62 17.57
CA TYR A 160 -5.25 -23.70 16.24
C TYR A 160 -5.09 -25.15 15.81
N HIS A 161 -6.01 -25.63 15.00
CA HIS A 161 -5.86 -26.89 14.31
C HIS A 161 -4.63 -26.85 13.39
N ASN A 162 -3.81 -27.89 13.45
CA ASN A 162 -2.57 -28.00 12.69
C ASN A 162 -1.54 -26.89 13.02
N PHE A 163 -0.96 -27.00 14.22
CA PHE A 163 0.05 -26.08 14.74
C PHE A 163 1.26 -25.88 13.80
N ASP A 164 1.74 -26.96 13.18
CA ASP A 164 2.89 -26.90 12.27
C ASP A 164 2.63 -25.96 11.11
N ARG A 165 1.43 -26.02 10.55
CA ARG A 165 1.02 -25.16 9.46
C ARG A 165 0.85 -23.71 9.89
N PHE A 166 0.29 -23.49 11.06
CA PHE A 166 0.15 -22.14 11.61
C PHE A 166 1.53 -21.53 11.88
N SER A 167 2.47 -22.32 12.39
CA SER A 167 3.87 -21.94 12.60
C SER A 167 4.57 -21.56 11.28
N ASP A 168 4.33 -22.31 10.20
CA ASP A 168 4.83 -21.96 8.87
C ASP A 168 4.28 -20.61 8.38
N LEU A 169 2.98 -20.38 8.52
CA LEU A 169 2.36 -19.10 8.15
C LEU A 169 2.96 -17.92 8.93
N ILE A 170 3.28 -18.11 10.22
CA ILE A 170 3.94 -17.08 11.04
C ILE A 170 5.36 -16.82 10.54
N THR A 171 6.12 -17.87 10.25
CA THR A 171 7.50 -17.73 9.74
C THR A 171 7.52 -16.97 8.41
N ARG A 172 6.59 -17.28 7.52
CA ARG A 172 6.42 -16.56 6.25
C ARG A 172 5.93 -15.12 6.46
N PHE A 173 5.07 -14.88 7.45
CA PHE A 173 4.64 -13.53 7.79
C PHE A 173 5.83 -12.67 8.25
N ASP A 174 6.73 -13.21 9.06
CA ASP A 174 7.92 -12.49 9.54
C ASP A 174 8.90 -12.17 8.40
N SER A 175 8.78 -12.86 7.26
CA SER A 175 9.54 -12.57 6.03
C SER A 175 8.89 -11.52 5.11
N LEU A 176 7.74 -10.95 5.47
CA LEU A 176 6.99 -9.96 4.66
C LEU A 176 7.82 -8.77 4.16
N PRO A 177 8.83 -8.24 4.88
CA PRO A 177 9.65 -7.15 4.36
C PRO A 177 10.44 -7.50 3.09
N ASP A 178 10.72 -8.78 2.88
CA ASP A 178 11.49 -9.28 1.74
C ASP A 178 10.61 -9.83 0.60
N PHE A 179 9.31 -9.98 0.85
CA PHE A 179 8.37 -10.56 -0.09
C PHE A 179 8.06 -9.64 -1.27
N SER A 180 7.95 -10.24 -2.45
CA SER A 180 7.32 -9.63 -3.62
C SER A 180 5.79 -9.51 -3.44
N PRO A 181 5.09 -8.73 -4.24
CA PRO A 181 3.63 -8.70 -4.22
C PRO A 181 2.99 -10.07 -4.45
N GLU A 182 3.60 -10.91 -5.27
CA GLU A 182 3.17 -12.28 -5.60
C GLU A 182 3.33 -13.20 -4.40
N ASP A 183 4.46 -13.12 -3.67
CA ASP A 183 4.67 -13.89 -2.44
C ASP A 183 3.66 -13.50 -1.35
N VAL A 184 3.34 -12.21 -1.25
CA VAL A 184 2.30 -11.72 -0.33
C VAL A 184 0.92 -12.27 -0.73
N GLU A 185 0.63 -12.37 -2.02
CA GLU A 185 -0.63 -12.95 -2.50
C GLU A 185 -0.73 -14.43 -2.15
N LEU A 186 0.36 -15.21 -2.34
CA LEU A 186 0.41 -16.60 -1.94
C LEU A 186 0.20 -16.78 -0.42
N LEU A 187 0.89 -15.99 0.40
CA LEU A 187 0.68 -16.02 1.84
C LEU A 187 -0.78 -15.68 2.22
N ALA A 188 -1.38 -14.69 1.54
CA ALA A 188 -2.77 -14.30 1.77
C ALA A 188 -3.76 -15.43 1.40
N GLN A 189 -3.49 -16.15 0.31
CA GLN A 189 -4.25 -17.33 -0.08
C GLN A 189 -4.14 -18.42 0.99
N ASP A 190 -2.94 -18.70 1.49
CA ASP A 190 -2.70 -19.74 2.48
C ASP A 190 -3.34 -19.41 3.84
N ILE A 191 -3.30 -18.15 4.27
CA ILE A 191 -4.02 -17.72 5.48
C ILE A 191 -5.54 -17.84 5.29
N ALA A 192 -6.08 -17.45 4.12
CA ALA A 192 -7.51 -17.62 3.86
C ALA A 192 -7.92 -19.10 3.87
N ILE A 193 -7.09 -19.98 3.34
CA ILE A 193 -7.33 -21.43 3.36
C ILE A 193 -7.28 -21.96 4.79
N TYR A 194 -6.30 -21.51 5.58
CA TYR A 194 -6.22 -21.88 7.00
C TYR A 194 -7.47 -21.43 7.76
N ALA A 195 -7.91 -20.19 7.55
CA ALA A 195 -9.14 -19.65 8.15
C ALA A 195 -10.40 -20.44 7.76
N ASN A 196 -10.52 -20.86 6.50
CA ASN A 196 -11.62 -21.71 6.03
C ASN A 196 -11.59 -23.10 6.70
N ALA A 197 -10.41 -23.69 6.88
CA ALA A 197 -10.28 -24.99 7.54
C ALA A 197 -10.70 -24.92 9.00
N THR A 198 -10.16 -23.95 9.72
CA THR A 198 -10.49 -23.74 11.14
C THR A 198 -12.01 -23.62 11.34
N LEU A 199 -12.70 -22.89 10.45
CA LEU A 199 -14.15 -22.79 10.53
C LEU A 199 -14.88 -24.07 10.17
N ALA A 200 -14.39 -24.83 9.20
CA ALA A 200 -15.02 -26.09 8.80
C ALA A 200 -14.92 -27.16 9.91
N GLU A 201 -13.79 -27.23 10.61
CA GLU A 201 -13.60 -28.12 11.75
C GLU A 201 -14.50 -27.68 12.92
N LEU A 202 -14.53 -26.39 13.22
CA LEU A 202 -15.43 -25.85 14.26
C LEU A 202 -16.91 -26.11 13.95
N ALA A 203 -17.27 -26.13 12.66
CA ALA A 203 -18.64 -26.39 12.23
C ALA A 203 -19.02 -27.87 12.32
N ALA A 204 -18.05 -28.79 12.27
CA ALA A 204 -18.29 -30.24 12.42
C ALA A 204 -18.76 -30.58 13.85
N ASP A 205 -18.36 -29.79 14.84
CA ASP A 205 -18.67 -30.00 16.26
C ASP A 205 -19.97 -29.31 16.69
N ILE A 206 -20.69 -28.63 15.76
CA ILE A 206 -21.91 -27.84 16.09
C ILE A 206 -23.13 -28.58 15.59
N GLU A 207 -23.99 -29.00 16.53
CA GLU A 207 -25.26 -29.69 16.23
C GLU A 207 -26.29 -28.81 15.53
N SER A 208 -26.29 -27.50 15.80
CA SER A 208 -27.24 -26.53 15.21
C SER A 208 -26.56 -25.24 14.76
N LEU A 209 -26.81 -24.85 13.51
CA LEU A 209 -26.30 -23.62 12.89
C LEU A 209 -27.26 -22.41 13.06
N ASP A 210 -28.39 -22.61 13.69
CA ASP A 210 -29.55 -21.69 13.67
C ASP A 210 -29.42 -20.56 14.70
N ASN A 211 -28.24 -20.40 15.31
CA ASN A 211 -28.05 -19.48 16.41
C ASN A 211 -27.01 -18.39 16.08
N ILE A 212 -27.34 -17.13 16.43
CA ILE A 212 -26.41 -16.00 16.33
C ILE A 212 -25.09 -16.24 17.11
N GLU A 213 -25.15 -17.05 18.16
CA GLU A 213 -23.98 -17.44 18.96
C GLU A 213 -22.99 -18.25 18.14
N THR A 214 -23.45 -19.12 17.25
CA THR A 214 -22.58 -19.85 16.30
C THR A 214 -21.84 -18.87 15.39
N GLY A 215 -22.54 -17.88 14.83
CA GLY A 215 -21.89 -16.83 14.04
C GLY A 215 -20.89 -15.99 14.82
N ARG A 216 -21.18 -15.70 16.10
CA ARG A 216 -20.24 -15.01 16.99
C ARG A 216 -19.01 -15.85 17.31
N ARG A 217 -19.19 -17.15 17.51
CA ARG A 217 -18.09 -18.10 17.73
C ARG A 217 -17.18 -18.14 16.49
N PHE A 218 -17.74 -18.28 15.29
CA PHE A 218 -16.99 -18.22 14.03
C PHE A 218 -16.22 -16.91 13.87
N TYR A 219 -16.86 -15.79 14.14
CA TYR A 219 -16.23 -14.48 14.09
C TYR A 219 -15.08 -14.37 15.10
N SER A 220 -15.25 -14.90 16.31
CA SER A 220 -14.23 -14.87 17.36
C SER A 220 -12.95 -15.59 16.95
N GLU A 221 -13.07 -16.76 16.31
CA GLU A 221 -11.91 -17.52 15.82
C GLU A 221 -11.20 -16.77 14.68
N LEU A 222 -11.95 -16.24 13.71
CA LEU A 222 -11.35 -15.44 12.63
C LEU A 222 -10.74 -14.14 13.14
N PHE A 223 -11.34 -13.55 14.18
CA PHE A 223 -10.79 -12.37 14.85
C PHE A 223 -9.46 -12.70 15.53
N ALA A 224 -9.35 -13.86 16.18
CA ALA A 224 -8.10 -14.32 16.79
C ALA A 224 -7.00 -14.53 15.73
N ILE A 225 -7.31 -15.20 14.62
CA ILE A 225 -6.38 -15.36 13.49
C ILE A 225 -5.95 -13.98 12.95
N ALA A 226 -6.89 -13.07 12.74
CA ALA A 226 -6.59 -11.72 12.24
C ALA A 226 -5.66 -10.95 13.17
N ASN A 227 -5.85 -11.06 14.48
CA ASN A 227 -5.00 -10.42 15.49
C ASN A 227 -3.57 -10.96 15.47
N VAL A 228 -3.38 -12.27 15.34
CA VAL A 228 -2.03 -12.84 15.24
C VAL A 228 -1.28 -12.24 14.05
N PHE A 229 -1.90 -12.18 12.89
CA PHE A 229 -1.30 -11.54 11.69
C PHE A 229 -1.39 -10.01 11.70
N GLN A 230 -1.70 -9.39 12.85
CA GLN A 230 -1.79 -7.93 13.03
C GLN A 230 -2.67 -7.22 11.98
N VAL A 231 -3.67 -7.94 11.49
CA VAL A 231 -4.67 -7.44 10.55
C VAL A 231 -5.94 -7.09 11.34
N SER A 232 -6.46 -5.89 11.10
CA SER A 232 -7.74 -5.51 11.70
C SER A 232 -8.86 -6.37 11.10
N ALA A 233 -9.51 -7.18 11.92
CA ALA A 233 -10.63 -8.00 11.49
C ALA A 233 -11.73 -7.18 10.84
N ALA A 234 -12.45 -7.77 9.89
CA ALA A 234 -13.60 -7.12 9.27
C ALA A 234 -14.66 -6.82 10.33
N GLY A 235 -15.22 -5.61 10.35
CA GLY A 235 -16.23 -5.23 11.34
C GLY A 235 -15.71 -4.89 12.76
N ALA A 236 -14.42 -5.01 13.05
CA ALA A 236 -13.83 -4.81 14.39
C ALA A 236 -14.12 -3.45 15.05
N ARG A 237 -14.49 -2.42 14.28
CA ARG A 237 -14.85 -1.09 14.80
C ARG A 237 -16.30 -0.97 15.23
N LYS A 238 -17.15 -1.96 14.92
CA LYS A 238 -18.56 -1.96 15.27
C LYS A 238 -18.73 -2.54 16.67
N ARG A 239 -19.37 -1.78 17.55
CA ARG A 239 -19.63 -2.23 18.93
C ARG A 239 -20.64 -3.39 18.99
N ARG A 240 -21.60 -3.40 18.05
CA ARG A 240 -22.57 -4.47 17.84
C ARG A 240 -22.74 -4.67 16.34
N MET A 241 -22.80 -5.89 15.90
CA MET A 241 -23.07 -6.26 14.51
C MET A 241 -24.43 -6.95 14.43
N LYS A 242 -25.22 -6.59 13.43
CA LYS A 242 -26.39 -7.36 13.01
C LYS A 242 -25.93 -8.66 12.37
N ILE A 243 -26.84 -9.60 12.19
CA ILE A 243 -26.55 -10.93 11.61
C ILE A 243 -25.92 -10.81 10.23
N ASP A 244 -26.50 -9.98 9.34
CA ASP A 244 -25.97 -9.78 7.98
C ASP A 244 -24.59 -9.15 7.99
N GLU A 245 -24.36 -8.20 8.90
CA GLU A 245 -23.05 -7.58 9.07
C GLU A 245 -22.00 -8.56 9.59
N LEU A 246 -22.40 -9.46 10.48
CA LEU A 246 -21.56 -10.53 11.02
C LEU A 246 -21.22 -11.54 9.93
N ALA A 247 -22.22 -11.99 9.18
CA ALA A 247 -22.05 -12.90 8.05
C ALA A 247 -21.14 -12.31 6.96
N ALA A 248 -21.32 -11.04 6.64
CA ALA A 248 -20.47 -10.34 5.69
C ALA A 248 -19.03 -10.15 6.20
N ALA A 249 -18.85 -9.91 7.49
CA ALA A 249 -17.52 -9.81 8.11
C ALA A 249 -16.77 -11.16 8.06
N ILE A 250 -17.46 -12.26 8.39
CA ILE A 250 -16.91 -13.62 8.27
C ILE A 250 -16.54 -13.91 6.81
N SER A 251 -17.48 -13.71 5.86
CA SER A 251 -17.26 -13.95 4.43
C SER A 251 -16.04 -13.19 3.89
N LYS A 252 -15.80 -11.96 4.37
CA LYS A 252 -14.60 -11.20 4.01
C LYS A 252 -13.31 -11.83 4.53
N MET A 253 -13.30 -12.30 5.77
CA MET A 253 -12.09 -12.89 6.39
C MET A 253 -11.78 -14.28 5.82
N LEU A 254 -12.73 -14.92 5.18
CA LEU A 254 -12.54 -16.18 4.43
C LEU A 254 -12.00 -15.94 3.00
N ASP A 255 -12.04 -14.69 2.51
CA ASP A 255 -11.60 -14.34 1.16
C ASP A 255 -10.13 -13.90 1.15
N ALA A 256 -9.32 -14.55 0.32
CA ALA A 256 -7.89 -14.21 0.15
C ALA A 256 -7.66 -12.73 -0.24
N ARG A 257 -8.59 -12.10 -0.96
CA ARG A 257 -8.49 -10.67 -1.33
C ARG A 257 -8.49 -9.74 -0.11
N PHE A 258 -9.17 -10.13 0.96
CA PHE A 258 -9.12 -9.39 2.23
C PHE A 258 -7.71 -9.44 2.82
N TRP A 259 -7.10 -10.61 2.89
CA TRP A 259 -5.75 -10.80 3.43
C TRP A 259 -4.71 -10.12 2.55
N ASN A 260 -4.71 -10.37 1.25
CA ASN A 260 -3.76 -9.77 0.30
C ASN A 260 -3.72 -8.24 0.43
N ARG A 261 -4.87 -7.58 0.41
CA ARG A 261 -4.93 -6.11 0.55
C ARG A 261 -4.36 -5.60 1.87
N ASN A 262 -4.58 -6.32 2.97
CA ASN A 262 -4.08 -5.92 4.27
C ASN A 262 -2.59 -6.24 4.44
N LEU A 263 -2.15 -7.42 4.02
CA LEU A 263 -0.75 -7.83 4.08
C LEU A 263 0.16 -7.00 3.18
N LEU A 264 -0.25 -6.68 1.94
CA LEU A 264 0.48 -5.76 1.04
C LEU A 264 0.69 -4.39 1.68
N ARG A 265 -0.34 -3.87 2.35
CA ARG A 265 -0.23 -2.60 3.08
C ARG A 265 0.69 -2.72 4.28
N TYR A 266 0.63 -3.84 4.98
CA TYR A 266 1.45 -4.12 6.15
C TYR A 266 2.92 -4.26 5.75
N SER A 267 3.24 -5.13 4.77
CA SER A 267 4.57 -5.33 4.19
C SER A 267 5.19 -4.00 3.70
N THR A 268 4.43 -3.22 2.92
CA THR A 268 4.89 -1.91 2.43
C THR A 268 5.28 -0.97 3.57
N ARG A 269 4.48 -0.91 4.64
CA ARG A 269 4.77 -0.05 5.80
C ARG A 269 5.93 -0.56 6.63
N TRP A 270 6.01 -1.86 6.82
CA TRP A 270 7.09 -2.48 7.55
C TRP A 270 8.43 -2.23 6.86
N ARG A 271 8.50 -2.51 5.56
CA ARG A 271 9.70 -2.27 4.74
C ARG A 271 10.11 -0.80 4.75
N GLU A 272 9.17 0.12 4.58
CA GLU A 272 9.46 1.56 4.66
C GLU A 272 9.92 2.00 6.05
N HIS A 273 9.35 1.46 7.12
CA HIS A 273 9.77 1.75 8.49
C HIS A 273 11.20 1.26 8.78
N LEU A 274 11.55 0.08 8.27
CA LEU A 274 12.92 -0.42 8.33
C LEU A 274 13.88 0.50 7.56
N ARG A 275 13.47 1.05 6.40
CA ARG A 275 14.28 2.03 5.66
C ARG A 275 14.45 3.34 6.43
N ILE A 276 13.42 3.80 7.13
CA ILE A 276 13.56 4.92 8.07
C ILE A 276 14.63 4.58 9.12
N SER A 277 14.57 3.42 9.75
CA SER A 277 15.55 3.01 10.76
C SER A 277 17.00 2.91 10.23
N LEU A 278 17.16 2.57 8.94
CA LEU A 278 18.45 2.53 8.24
C LEU A 278 18.99 3.92 7.86
N GLY A 279 18.13 4.96 7.89
CA GLY A 279 18.51 6.31 7.49
C GLY A 279 18.32 6.59 6.00
N ASP A 280 17.54 5.78 5.29
CA ASP A 280 17.19 6.04 3.90
C ASP A 280 16.22 7.22 3.73
N VAL A 281 15.49 7.54 4.81
CA VAL A 281 14.58 8.68 4.87
C VAL A 281 15.18 9.73 5.79
N ARG A 282 15.85 10.70 5.18
CA ARG A 282 16.45 11.86 5.85
C ARG A 282 16.81 12.94 4.83
N ARG A 283 17.07 14.16 5.26
CA ARG A 283 17.33 15.34 4.43
C ARG A 283 18.34 15.07 3.31
N SER A 284 19.49 14.49 3.64
CA SER A 284 20.62 14.28 2.72
C SER A 284 20.45 13.11 1.76
N VAL A 285 19.52 12.17 2.00
CA VAL A 285 19.35 10.94 1.20
C VAL A 285 18.07 10.98 0.39
N SER A 286 16.93 10.91 1.06
CA SER A 286 15.59 10.99 0.45
C SER A 286 14.62 11.56 1.48
N PRO A 287 14.18 12.81 1.35
CA PRO A 287 13.25 13.39 2.31
C PRO A 287 11.87 12.76 2.19
N TYR A 288 11.13 12.69 3.31
CA TYR A 288 9.74 12.25 3.45
C TYR A 288 9.51 10.76 3.25
N CYS A 289 10.15 10.16 2.23
CA CYS A 289 9.93 8.77 1.82
C CYS A 289 11.18 8.22 1.13
N SER A 290 11.46 6.93 1.28
CA SER A 290 12.63 6.31 0.63
C SER A 290 12.51 6.34 -0.89
N LYS A 291 13.66 6.45 -1.60
CA LYS A 291 13.71 6.45 -3.07
C LYS A 291 12.99 5.23 -3.66
N GLU A 292 13.22 4.05 -3.08
CA GLU A 292 12.58 2.81 -3.52
C GLU A 292 11.06 2.90 -3.39
N ARG A 293 10.55 3.46 -2.27
CA ARG A 293 9.11 3.60 -2.07
C ARG A 293 8.50 4.59 -3.06
N VAL A 294 9.19 5.69 -3.36
CA VAL A 294 8.76 6.67 -4.38
C VAL A 294 8.69 6.01 -5.76
N ASN A 295 9.71 5.25 -6.15
CA ASN A 295 9.73 4.54 -7.42
C ASN A 295 8.60 3.50 -7.50
N ALA A 296 8.43 2.66 -6.49
CA ALA A 296 7.32 1.71 -6.44
C ALA A 296 5.93 2.37 -6.47
N TRP A 297 5.80 3.59 -5.89
CA TRP A 297 4.58 4.38 -5.98
C TRP A 297 4.34 4.90 -7.41
N ARG A 298 5.40 5.39 -8.10
CA ARG A 298 5.33 5.84 -9.50
C ARG A 298 4.93 4.71 -10.43
N GLU A 299 5.59 3.57 -10.33
CA GLU A 299 5.30 2.37 -11.12
C GLU A 299 3.87 1.87 -10.90
N ARG A 300 3.42 1.81 -9.65
CA ARG A 300 2.05 1.43 -9.34
C ARG A 300 1.05 2.40 -9.94
N ARG A 301 1.33 3.70 -9.89
CA ARG A 301 0.46 4.73 -10.48
C ARG A 301 0.41 4.60 -12.00
N GLN A 302 1.55 4.36 -12.64
CA GLN A 302 1.62 4.14 -14.08
C GLN A 302 0.84 2.88 -14.48
N ARG A 303 1.14 1.74 -13.86
CA ARG A 303 0.38 0.49 -14.11
C ARG A 303 -1.11 0.65 -13.91
N SER A 304 -1.53 1.43 -12.92
CA SER A 304 -2.96 1.72 -12.70
C SER A 304 -3.55 2.57 -13.84
N ARG A 305 -2.81 3.56 -14.37
CA ARG A 305 -3.25 4.37 -15.51
C ARG A 305 -3.32 3.52 -16.78
N ASP A 306 -2.30 2.70 -17.03
CA ASP A 306 -2.26 1.80 -18.20
C ASP A 306 -3.44 0.82 -18.18
N PHE A 307 -3.73 0.23 -17.01
CA PHE A 307 -4.90 -0.62 -16.83
C PHE A 307 -6.22 0.12 -17.11
N MET A 308 -6.37 1.34 -16.57
CA MET A 308 -7.58 2.13 -16.77
C MET A 308 -7.76 2.64 -18.22
N SER A 309 -6.67 2.80 -18.96
CA SER A 309 -6.72 3.20 -20.39
C SER A 309 -7.35 2.13 -21.28
N GLY A 310 -7.27 0.86 -20.87
CA GLY A 310 -7.92 -0.29 -21.52
C GLY A 310 -9.39 -0.52 -21.09
N LEU A 311 -9.95 0.37 -20.26
CA LEU A 311 -11.31 0.25 -19.73
C LEU A 311 -12.18 1.43 -20.14
N GLU A 312 -13.46 1.15 -20.30
CA GLU A 312 -14.54 2.10 -20.55
C GLU A 312 -15.60 1.98 -19.46
N ILE A 313 -16.36 3.03 -19.25
CA ILE A 313 -17.62 2.99 -18.52
C ILE A 313 -18.76 2.99 -19.54
N GLU A 314 -19.68 2.07 -19.38
CA GLU A 314 -20.86 1.95 -20.24
C GLU A 314 -22.09 2.33 -19.42
N ASP A 315 -22.89 3.24 -19.94
CA ASP A 315 -24.20 3.57 -19.38
C ASP A 315 -25.13 2.35 -19.55
N THR A 316 -25.72 1.90 -18.46
CA THR A 316 -26.54 0.67 -18.47
C THR A 316 -27.89 0.82 -19.19
N GLU A 317 -28.36 2.06 -19.39
CA GLU A 317 -29.62 2.35 -20.05
C GLU A 317 -29.43 2.65 -21.55
N THR A 318 -28.43 3.51 -21.87
CA THR A 318 -28.23 3.96 -23.27
C THR A 318 -27.21 3.13 -24.04
N GLY A 319 -26.34 2.38 -23.32
CA GLY A 319 -25.22 1.67 -23.93
C GLY A 319 -24.04 2.57 -24.36
N GLU A 320 -24.14 3.88 -24.12
CA GLU A 320 -23.05 4.81 -24.42
C GLU A 320 -21.79 4.46 -23.62
N ARG A 321 -20.64 4.57 -24.29
CA ARG A 321 -19.34 4.24 -23.70
C ARG A 321 -18.43 5.44 -23.63
N PHE A 322 -17.76 5.58 -22.50
CA PHE A 322 -16.81 6.66 -22.23
C PHE A 322 -15.51 6.08 -21.70
N SER A 323 -14.38 6.66 -22.10
CA SER A 323 -13.07 6.29 -21.56
C SER A 323 -13.04 6.46 -20.04
N LEU A 324 -12.74 5.37 -19.31
CA LEU A 324 -12.61 5.42 -17.84
C LEU A 324 -11.49 6.38 -17.41
N LEU A 325 -10.36 6.37 -18.13
CA LEU A 325 -9.22 7.22 -17.82
C LEU A 325 -9.55 8.71 -17.96
N GLU A 326 -10.26 9.10 -19.04
CA GLU A 326 -10.69 10.48 -19.23
C GLU A 326 -11.64 10.96 -18.13
N GLN A 327 -12.56 10.13 -17.71
CA GLN A 327 -13.49 10.47 -16.62
C GLN A 327 -12.76 10.63 -15.28
N ILE A 328 -11.71 9.83 -15.04
CA ILE A 328 -10.84 9.97 -13.86
C ILE A 328 -10.05 11.28 -13.95
N ASP A 329 -9.51 11.64 -15.10
CA ASP A 329 -8.75 12.87 -15.31
C ASP A 329 -9.63 14.15 -15.21
N LYS A 330 -10.94 14.04 -15.50
CA LYS A 330 -11.94 15.09 -15.26
C LYS A 330 -12.38 15.18 -13.78
N SER A 331 -12.04 14.22 -12.95
CA SER A 331 -12.46 14.15 -11.54
C SER A 331 -11.44 14.78 -10.58
N THR A 332 -11.82 14.92 -9.29
CA THR A 332 -10.89 15.35 -8.21
C THR A 332 -9.80 14.32 -7.89
N SER A 333 -9.74 13.19 -8.60
CA SER A 333 -8.60 12.28 -8.58
C SER A 333 -7.41 12.85 -9.36
N ASN A 334 -7.66 13.76 -10.31
CA ASN A 334 -6.65 14.58 -10.97
C ASN A 334 -6.08 15.60 -9.97
N PRO A 335 -4.74 15.66 -9.78
CA PRO A 335 -4.11 16.59 -8.86
C PRO A 335 -4.48 18.05 -9.12
N GLU A 336 -4.52 18.47 -10.38
CA GLU A 336 -4.89 19.84 -10.77
C GLU A 336 -6.32 20.19 -10.34
N LYS A 337 -7.30 19.35 -10.68
CA LYS A 337 -8.70 19.55 -10.28
C LYS A 337 -8.88 19.55 -8.76
N ARG A 338 -8.12 18.68 -8.07
CA ARG A 338 -8.11 18.62 -6.61
C ARG A 338 -7.53 19.90 -6.01
N ARG A 339 -6.42 20.42 -6.54
CA ARG A 339 -5.84 21.70 -6.10
C ARG A 339 -6.83 22.85 -6.32
N THR A 340 -7.41 22.97 -7.52
CA THR A 340 -8.39 24.02 -7.84
C THR A 340 -9.57 24.00 -6.87
N GLU A 341 -10.17 22.81 -6.58
CA GLU A 341 -11.27 22.72 -5.62
C GLU A 341 -10.84 23.14 -4.21
N LEU A 342 -9.64 22.75 -3.77
CA LEU A 342 -9.13 23.16 -2.45
C LEU A 342 -8.97 24.68 -2.38
N MET A 343 -8.37 25.28 -3.40
CA MET A 343 -8.14 26.72 -3.45
C MET A 343 -9.45 27.52 -3.52
N THR A 344 -10.42 27.08 -4.32
CA THR A 344 -11.78 27.69 -4.35
C THR A 344 -12.42 27.70 -2.96
N ARG A 345 -12.30 26.59 -2.22
CA ARG A 345 -12.89 26.46 -0.89
C ARG A 345 -12.16 27.29 0.16
N ILE A 346 -10.82 27.36 0.11
CA ILE A 346 -10.02 28.15 1.03
C ILE A 346 -10.31 29.63 0.82
N GLY A 347 -10.24 30.10 -0.44
CA GLY A 347 -10.53 31.49 -0.77
C GLY A 347 -11.97 31.88 -0.45
N GLY A 348 -12.93 30.96 -0.63
CA GLY A 348 -14.32 31.19 -0.22
C GLY A 348 -14.46 31.30 1.30
N PHE A 349 -13.73 30.50 2.09
CA PHE A 349 -13.73 30.64 3.55
C PHE A 349 -13.10 31.97 4.01
N GLU A 350 -12.04 32.43 3.37
CA GLU A 350 -11.44 33.73 3.65
C GLU A 350 -12.43 34.89 3.37
N LYS A 351 -13.17 34.81 2.25
CA LYS A 351 -14.21 35.80 1.93
C LYS A 351 -15.34 35.81 2.97
N VAL A 352 -15.80 34.60 3.41
CA VAL A 352 -16.80 34.48 4.50
C VAL A 352 -16.24 35.07 5.80
N ALA A 353 -14.97 34.79 6.12
CA ALA A 353 -14.34 35.34 7.32
C ALA A 353 -14.30 36.88 7.31
N ASN A 354 -13.85 37.45 6.20
CA ASN A 354 -13.79 38.91 6.05
C ASN A 354 -15.17 39.57 6.12
N GLU A 355 -16.17 38.93 5.50
CA GLU A 355 -17.57 39.44 5.52
C GLU A 355 -18.17 39.39 6.92
N GLN A 356 -17.89 38.34 7.70
CA GLN A 356 -18.49 38.13 9.01
C GLN A 356 -17.58 38.55 10.18
N GLY A 357 -16.48 39.21 9.94
CA GLY A 357 -15.58 39.76 10.96
C GLY A 357 -14.72 38.70 11.69
N PHE A 358 -14.50 37.51 11.11
CA PHE A 358 -13.57 36.52 11.67
C PHE A 358 -12.14 36.92 11.31
N VAL A 359 -11.20 36.61 12.22
CA VAL A 359 -9.76 36.81 12.01
C VAL A 359 -9.06 35.48 11.74
N GLY A 360 -8.09 35.51 10.82
CA GLY A 360 -7.29 34.34 10.46
C GLY A 360 -6.09 34.13 11.37
N SER A 361 -5.74 32.89 11.64
CA SER A 361 -4.52 32.49 12.33
C SER A 361 -3.88 31.28 11.66
N PHE A 362 -2.59 31.37 11.44
CA PHE A 362 -1.78 30.25 10.95
C PHE A 362 -1.14 29.53 12.14
N PHE A 363 -1.18 28.20 12.14
CA PHE A 363 -0.58 27.41 13.21
C PHE A 363 0.28 26.27 12.67
N THR A 364 1.26 25.88 13.48
CA THR A 364 2.05 24.64 13.28
C THR A 364 2.04 23.83 14.56
N ILE A 365 1.77 22.53 14.45
CA ILE A 365 1.89 21.57 15.57
C ILE A 365 2.80 20.42 15.12
N THR A 366 3.89 20.22 15.87
CA THR A 366 4.88 19.16 15.61
C THR A 366 4.80 18.08 16.70
N ALA A 367 5.05 16.83 16.33
CA ALA A 367 5.14 15.73 17.28
C ALA A 367 6.40 15.82 18.16
N PRO A 368 6.39 15.28 19.40
CA PRO A 368 7.58 15.20 20.27
C PRO A 368 8.78 14.48 19.63
N SER A 369 9.99 14.76 20.15
CA SER A 369 11.22 14.24 19.56
C SER A 369 11.27 12.69 19.54
N LYS A 370 10.62 12.01 20.48
CA LYS A 370 10.52 10.54 20.51
C LYS A 370 9.87 9.91 19.27
N TYR A 371 9.17 10.71 18.45
CA TYR A 371 8.59 10.26 17.18
C TYR A 371 9.57 10.41 16.01
N HIS A 372 10.62 11.21 16.14
CA HIS A 372 11.59 11.50 15.08
C HIS A 372 12.75 10.52 15.08
N ALA A 373 12.96 9.83 13.95
CA ALA A 373 14.09 8.90 13.80
C ALA A 373 15.42 9.63 13.63
N PHE A 374 15.41 10.83 13.05
CA PHE A 374 16.57 11.67 12.79
C PHE A 374 16.29 13.12 13.16
N ASN A 375 17.33 13.81 13.67
CA ASN A 375 17.24 15.26 13.90
C ASN A 375 17.44 16.05 12.59
N ALA A 376 17.23 17.37 12.62
CA ALA A 376 17.38 18.26 11.48
C ALA A 376 18.77 18.23 10.81
N PHE A 377 19.79 17.84 11.54
CA PHE A 377 21.18 17.70 11.06
C PHE A 377 21.46 16.33 10.44
N GLY A 378 20.47 15.41 10.41
CA GLY A 378 20.60 14.07 9.84
C GLY A 378 21.25 13.04 10.78
N HIS A 379 21.49 13.38 12.04
CA HIS A 379 21.98 12.43 13.06
C HIS A 379 20.84 11.60 13.62
N ARG A 380 21.11 10.33 13.97
CA ARG A 380 20.15 9.44 14.62
C ARG A 380 19.68 10.02 15.96
N ASN A 381 18.40 10.01 16.19
CA ASN A 381 17.82 10.48 17.43
C ASN A 381 17.75 9.35 18.46
N ALA A 382 18.53 9.45 19.54
CA ALA A 382 18.56 8.46 20.61
C ALA A 382 17.20 8.30 21.33
N LYS A 383 16.40 9.38 21.40
CA LYS A 383 15.07 9.39 22.02
C LYS A 383 14.01 8.66 21.18
N TRP A 384 14.30 8.36 19.91
CA TRP A 384 13.32 7.69 19.04
C TRP A 384 12.91 6.31 19.57
N GLN A 385 11.62 6.10 19.74
CA GLN A 385 11.03 4.87 20.29
C GLN A 385 10.62 3.85 19.22
N GLY A 386 11.12 3.97 17.99
CA GLY A 386 10.66 3.12 16.88
C GLY A 386 9.24 3.47 16.42
N SER A 387 8.81 4.72 16.60
CA SER A 387 7.49 5.20 16.17
C SER A 387 7.45 5.38 14.66
N SER A 388 6.38 4.89 14.02
CA SER A 388 6.16 5.12 12.59
C SER A 388 5.51 6.48 12.34
N PRO A 389 5.62 7.05 11.13
CA PRO A 389 4.88 8.26 10.76
C PRO A 389 3.37 8.17 11.01
N ARG A 390 2.79 6.97 10.87
CA ARG A 390 1.37 6.74 11.20
C ARG A 390 1.09 6.85 12.70
N ALA A 391 2.01 6.43 13.55
CA ALA A 391 1.88 6.57 15.01
C ALA A 391 1.94 8.04 15.42
N ALA A 392 2.88 8.80 14.84
CA ALA A 392 2.96 10.25 15.05
C ALA A 392 1.70 10.99 14.54
N GLN A 393 1.17 10.60 13.38
CA GLN A 393 -0.10 11.13 12.88
C GLN A 393 -1.29 10.80 13.81
N HIS A 394 -1.28 9.62 14.42
CA HIS A 394 -2.30 9.25 15.41
C HIS A 394 -2.21 10.13 16.67
N TYR A 395 -1.00 10.38 17.15
CA TYR A 395 -0.74 11.33 18.23
C TYR A 395 -1.32 12.72 17.92
N LEU A 396 -0.99 13.30 16.77
CA LEU A 396 -1.52 14.61 16.35
C LEU A 396 -3.04 14.62 16.28
N ASN A 397 -3.66 13.53 15.82
CA ASN A 397 -5.12 13.40 15.82
C ASN A 397 -5.72 13.39 17.22
N ILE A 398 -5.06 12.73 18.20
CA ILE A 398 -5.51 12.73 19.61
C ILE A 398 -5.43 14.15 20.20
N ILE A 399 -4.31 14.85 19.96
CA ILE A 399 -4.14 16.24 20.39
C ILE A 399 -5.27 17.11 19.82
N TRP A 400 -5.55 17.00 18.53
CA TRP A 400 -6.63 17.75 17.89
C TRP A 400 -8.02 17.41 18.44
N GLN A 401 -8.28 16.14 18.78
CA GLN A 401 -9.54 15.75 19.42
C GLN A 401 -9.71 16.42 20.78
N ARG A 402 -8.65 16.50 21.58
CA ARG A 402 -8.66 17.19 22.88
C ARG A 402 -8.89 18.69 22.72
N ILE A 403 -8.16 19.34 21.78
CA ILE A 403 -8.35 20.76 21.44
C ILE A 403 -9.82 21.02 21.07
N ARG A 404 -10.36 20.25 20.12
CA ARG A 404 -11.76 20.41 19.71
C ARG A 404 -12.77 20.24 20.84
N ALA A 405 -12.52 19.29 21.73
CA ALA A 405 -13.42 19.03 22.87
C ALA A 405 -13.41 20.21 23.85
N GLU A 406 -12.29 20.87 24.03
CA GLU A 406 -12.19 22.06 24.89
C GLU A 406 -12.78 23.28 24.22
N LEU A 407 -12.45 23.56 22.98
CA LEU A 407 -13.06 24.67 22.21
C LEU A 407 -14.60 24.57 22.21
N ALA A 408 -15.15 23.34 22.11
CA ALA A 408 -16.59 23.13 22.19
C ALA A 408 -17.18 23.41 23.59
N ARG A 409 -16.42 23.19 24.67
CA ARG A 409 -16.82 23.53 26.04
C ARG A 409 -16.78 25.04 26.31
N GLU A 410 -15.80 25.70 25.70
CA GLU A 410 -15.60 27.14 25.82
C GLU A 410 -16.40 27.92 24.76
N GLU A 411 -17.25 27.24 23.97
CA GLU A 411 -18.07 27.79 22.88
C GLU A 411 -17.28 28.57 21.81
N ILE A 412 -15.98 28.27 21.68
CA ILE A 412 -15.10 28.87 20.69
C ILE A 412 -15.34 28.22 19.33
N GLY A 413 -16.00 28.95 18.44
CA GLY A 413 -16.22 28.53 17.04
C GLY A 413 -14.97 28.71 16.19
N VAL A 414 -14.57 27.64 15.49
CA VAL A 414 -13.45 27.68 14.56
C VAL A 414 -13.78 26.94 13.25
N PHE A 415 -13.31 27.47 12.12
CA PHE A 415 -13.37 26.82 10.83
C PHE A 415 -12.08 27.07 10.02
N GLY A 416 -11.79 26.25 9.05
CA GLY A 416 -10.57 26.42 8.26
C GLY A 416 -10.07 25.13 7.61
N LEU A 417 -8.75 25.02 7.44
CA LEU A 417 -8.08 23.89 6.82
C LEU A 417 -6.82 23.52 7.61
N ARG A 418 -6.56 22.22 7.77
CA ARG A 418 -5.25 21.71 8.13
C ARG A 418 -4.58 20.93 7.00
N VAL A 419 -3.27 21.06 6.88
CA VAL A 419 -2.40 20.30 6.00
C VAL A 419 -1.47 19.44 6.86
N ALA A 420 -1.40 18.14 6.61
CA ALA A 420 -0.40 17.26 7.23
C ALA A 420 0.78 17.12 6.27
N GLU A 421 1.93 17.56 6.70
CA GLU A 421 3.20 17.47 5.98
C GLU A 421 4.17 16.51 6.65
N ALA A 422 5.17 16.06 5.89
CA ALA A 422 6.26 15.26 6.41
C ALA A 422 7.47 16.15 6.73
N HIS A 423 8.12 15.91 7.86
CA HIS A 423 9.49 16.34 8.07
C HIS A 423 10.44 15.50 7.21
N HIS A 424 11.68 15.96 7.11
CA HIS A 424 12.75 15.29 6.34
C HIS A 424 12.92 13.80 6.69
N ASP A 425 12.55 13.35 7.89
CA ASP A 425 12.62 11.96 8.38
C ASP A 425 11.28 11.19 8.21
N GLY A 426 10.29 11.82 7.58
CA GLY A 426 8.95 11.26 7.37
C GLY A 426 7.99 11.45 8.53
N THR A 427 8.39 12.04 9.65
CA THR A 427 7.49 12.32 10.78
C THR A 427 6.49 13.42 10.41
N PRO A 428 5.19 13.24 10.60
CA PRO A 428 4.20 14.27 10.27
C PRO A 428 4.22 15.44 11.25
N HIS A 429 3.99 16.62 10.72
CA HIS A 429 3.56 17.80 11.44
C HIS A 429 2.36 18.44 10.73
N TRP A 430 1.64 19.30 11.40
CA TRP A 430 0.47 19.94 10.86
C TRP A 430 0.67 21.43 10.74
N HIS A 431 0.42 21.95 9.55
CA HIS A 431 0.14 23.36 9.29
C HIS A 431 -1.34 23.57 9.16
N GLY A 432 -1.86 24.68 9.59
CA GLY A 432 -3.27 24.97 9.44
C GLY A 432 -3.58 26.46 9.45
N LEU A 433 -4.69 26.76 8.80
CA LEU A 433 -5.33 28.06 8.79
C LEU A 433 -6.66 27.91 9.53
N LEU A 434 -6.86 28.68 10.58
CA LEU A 434 -8.12 28.75 11.32
C LEU A 434 -8.65 30.17 11.32
N PHE A 435 -9.96 30.29 11.18
CA PHE A 435 -10.71 31.51 11.37
C PHE A 435 -11.52 31.40 12.64
N THR A 436 -11.51 32.45 13.48
CA THR A 436 -12.27 32.58 14.71
C THR A 436 -12.67 34.03 14.93
N LEU A 437 -13.61 34.31 15.85
CA LEU A 437 -13.93 35.66 16.22
C LEU A 437 -12.74 36.33 16.91
N PRO A 438 -12.53 37.65 16.73
CA PRO A 438 -11.36 38.35 17.30
C PRO A 438 -11.23 38.16 18.82
N GLU A 439 -12.31 38.22 19.56
CA GLU A 439 -12.34 38.04 21.01
C GLU A 439 -11.92 36.60 21.46
N HIS A 440 -12.02 35.61 20.58
CA HIS A 440 -11.65 34.23 20.88
C HIS A 440 -10.23 33.86 20.45
N GLN A 441 -9.50 34.73 19.75
CA GLN A 441 -8.20 34.38 19.14
C GLN A 441 -7.15 34.00 20.19
N ASP A 442 -7.04 34.74 21.31
CA ASP A 442 -6.08 34.44 22.37
C ASP A 442 -6.45 33.17 23.15
N ALA A 443 -7.76 32.95 23.39
CA ALA A 443 -8.26 31.73 24.02
C ALA A 443 -7.96 30.51 23.14
N LEU A 444 -8.21 30.59 21.82
CA LEU A 444 -7.84 29.57 20.84
C LEU A 444 -6.35 29.23 20.91
N ARG A 445 -5.50 30.26 20.89
CA ARG A 445 -4.04 30.09 21.03
C ARG A 445 -3.68 29.37 22.33
N GLY A 446 -4.24 29.78 23.45
CA GLY A 446 -3.99 29.19 24.78
C GLY A 446 -4.38 27.73 24.86
N VAL A 447 -5.57 27.38 24.35
CA VAL A 447 -6.05 25.99 24.28
C VAL A 447 -5.13 25.13 23.41
N MET A 448 -4.80 25.60 22.20
CA MET A 448 -3.93 24.88 21.26
C MET A 448 -2.53 24.69 21.85
N GLN A 449 -1.93 25.72 22.44
CA GLN A 449 -0.62 25.66 23.06
C GLN A 449 -0.58 24.60 24.18
N ARG A 450 -1.53 24.64 25.10
CA ARG A 450 -1.61 23.72 26.26
C ARG A 450 -1.58 22.26 25.82
N TYR A 451 -2.36 21.87 24.83
CA TYR A 451 -2.41 20.48 24.36
C TYR A 451 -1.21 20.10 23.47
N ALA A 452 -0.69 21.03 22.65
CA ALA A 452 0.46 20.77 21.78
C ALA A 452 1.76 20.61 22.59
N THR A 453 1.89 21.28 23.72
CA THR A 453 3.14 21.31 24.52
C THR A 453 3.08 20.47 25.80
N GLY A 454 1.93 19.86 26.11
CA GLY A 454 1.75 19.13 27.36
C GLY A 454 2.50 17.80 27.48
N GLU A 455 2.82 17.14 26.37
CA GLU A 455 3.57 15.90 26.35
C GLU A 455 5.06 16.19 26.14
N ASP A 456 5.94 15.54 26.94
CA ASP A 456 7.39 15.74 26.91
C ASP A 456 7.77 17.25 27.00
N ALA A 457 7.15 17.96 27.93
CA ALA A 457 7.36 19.41 28.15
C ALA A 457 8.82 19.76 28.47
N ASP A 458 9.57 18.85 29.07
CA ASP A 458 10.97 18.99 29.37
C ASP A 458 11.86 19.29 28.16
N GLU A 459 11.41 18.88 26.96
CA GLU A 459 12.11 19.19 25.70
C GLU A 459 12.02 20.67 25.31
N LEU A 460 11.11 21.43 25.91
CA LEU A 460 10.77 22.80 25.57
C LEU A 460 11.51 23.84 26.45
N THR A 461 12.39 23.39 27.34
CA THR A 461 13.19 24.24 28.20
C THR A 461 14.44 24.86 27.52
N THR A 462 14.60 24.61 26.21
CA THR A 462 15.73 25.10 25.43
C THR A 462 15.54 26.57 25.05
N LYS A 463 16.60 27.20 24.50
CA LYS A 463 16.60 28.59 24.01
C LYS A 463 15.51 28.88 22.94
N HIS A 464 14.99 27.85 22.31
CA HIS A 464 13.94 27.96 21.31
C HIS A 464 12.53 27.91 21.92
N GLY A 465 12.39 27.64 23.22
CA GLY A 465 11.11 27.58 23.92
C GLY A 465 10.15 26.56 23.29
N ILE A 466 8.90 26.95 23.13
CA ILE A 466 7.82 26.11 22.60
C ILE A 466 7.78 26.08 21.06
N GLN A 467 8.46 27.00 20.39
CA GLN A 467 8.32 27.21 18.93
C GLN A 467 8.57 25.95 18.09
N PRO A 468 9.53 25.07 18.40
CA PRO A 468 9.70 23.82 17.65
C PRO A 468 8.51 22.84 17.75
N ARG A 469 7.67 23.00 18.78
CA ARG A 469 6.50 22.14 19.02
C ARG A 469 5.20 22.80 18.61
N PHE A 470 5.07 24.11 18.82
CA PHE A 470 3.89 24.88 18.58
C PHE A 470 4.24 26.30 18.15
N ASP A 471 3.79 26.69 16.97
CA ASP A 471 3.86 28.04 16.45
C ASP A 471 2.46 28.52 16.11
N PHE A 472 2.13 29.79 16.43
CA PHE A 472 0.82 30.38 16.17
C PHE A 472 1.00 31.84 15.78
N LYS A 473 0.56 32.17 14.59
CA LYS A 473 0.71 33.50 14.00
C LYS A 473 -0.64 34.04 13.59
N PRO A 474 -1.13 35.13 14.20
CA PRO A 474 -2.22 35.89 13.64
C PRO A 474 -1.87 36.34 12.21
N ILE A 475 -2.84 36.30 11.31
CA ILE A 475 -2.67 36.74 9.95
C ILE A 475 -3.00 38.23 9.92
N ASP A 476 -2.06 39.01 9.42
CA ASP A 476 -2.24 40.45 9.16
C ASP A 476 -2.71 40.62 7.71
N PRO A 477 -3.95 41.10 7.50
CA PRO A 477 -4.50 41.31 6.15
C PRO A 477 -3.67 42.31 5.31
N GLU A 478 -2.96 43.23 5.96
CA GLU A 478 -2.13 44.23 5.25
C GLU A 478 -0.85 43.57 4.66
N GLN A 479 -0.36 42.49 5.26
CA GLN A 479 0.83 41.79 4.80
C GLN A 479 0.51 40.68 3.78
N GLY A 480 -0.74 40.26 3.67
CA GLY A 480 -1.13 39.24 2.70
C GLY A 480 -2.42 38.50 3.05
N SER A 481 -2.96 37.78 2.07
CA SER A 481 -4.18 37.03 2.25
C SER A 481 -3.94 35.72 3.01
N ALA A 482 -4.92 35.26 3.81
CA ALA A 482 -4.87 33.98 4.51
C ALA A 482 -4.71 32.82 3.54
N THR A 483 -5.33 32.90 2.36
CA THR A 483 -5.18 31.94 1.27
C THR A 483 -3.74 31.92 0.75
N GLY A 484 -3.07 33.06 0.66
CA GLY A 484 -1.67 33.18 0.24
C GLY A 484 -0.70 32.43 1.16
N TYR A 485 -0.93 32.46 2.47
CA TYR A 485 -0.11 31.72 3.43
C TYR A 485 -0.20 30.18 3.26
N ILE A 486 -1.36 29.66 2.93
CA ILE A 486 -1.58 28.21 2.85
C ILE A 486 -1.32 27.63 1.45
N VAL A 487 -1.30 28.46 0.39
CA VAL A 487 -1.17 27.99 -1.00
C VAL A 487 0.11 27.21 -1.26
N LYS A 488 1.24 27.65 -0.69
CA LYS A 488 2.53 26.96 -0.79
C LYS A 488 2.43 25.50 -0.29
N TYR A 489 1.80 25.30 0.85
CA TYR A 489 1.61 23.98 1.45
C TYR A 489 0.67 23.10 0.63
N VAL A 490 -0.36 23.68 0.00
CA VAL A 490 -1.28 22.96 -0.88
C VAL A 490 -0.55 22.50 -2.14
N SER A 491 0.16 23.40 -2.83
CA SER A 491 0.89 23.08 -4.06
C SER A 491 2.04 22.09 -3.81
N LYS A 492 2.85 22.30 -2.78
CA LYS A 492 3.94 21.39 -2.36
C LYS A 492 3.46 19.95 -2.17
N ASN A 493 2.28 19.76 -1.61
CA ASN A 493 1.77 18.44 -1.25
C ASN A 493 0.91 17.77 -2.33
N ILE A 494 0.62 18.45 -3.45
CA ILE A 494 -0.19 17.91 -4.54
C ILE A 494 0.65 17.66 -5.79
N ASP A 495 1.13 18.73 -6.43
CA ASP A 495 1.76 18.66 -7.76
C ASP A 495 2.94 19.62 -7.98
N GLY A 496 3.23 20.51 -7.03
CA GLY A 496 4.27 21.52 -7.13
C GLY A 496 3.96 22.64 -8.14
N TYR A 497 2.70 22.83 -8.50
CA TYR A 497 2.28 23.85 -9.47
C TYR A 497 2.64 25.28 -9.00
N ALA A 498 3.12 26.11 -9.93
CA ALA A 498 3.57 27.49 -9.71
C ALA A 498 4.74 27.63 -8.70
N LEU A 499 5.48 26.55 -8.42
CA LEU A 499 6.61 26.53 -7.51
C LEU A 499 7.90 26.06 -8.21
N ASP A 500 8.00 26.26 -9.52
CA ASP A 500 9.11 25.74 -10.35
C ASP A 500 10.48 26.29 -9.93
N ASN A 501 10.53 27.50 -9.36
CA ASN A 501 11.75 28.17 -8.90
C ASN A 501 11.92 28.12 -7.37
N GLU A 502 11.02 27.45 -6.64
CA GLU A 502 11.09 27.36 -5.19
C GLU A 502 11.73 26.05 -4.74
N SER A 503 12.53 26.16 -3.69
CA SER A 503 13.12 25.03 -2.98
C SER A 503 12.29 24.69 -1.76
N ASP A 504 12.25 23.41 -1.44
CA ASP A 504 11.62 22.88 -0.26
C ASP A 504 12.44 23.22 1.00
N ASP A 505 11.83 23.87 1.96
CA ASP A 505 12.50 24.34 3.18
C ASP A 505 13.10 23.19 4.00
N GLU A 506 12.47 22.01 3.98
CA GLU A 506 12.93 20.84 4.72
C GLU A 506 14.12 20.13 4.06
N SER A 507 14.17 20.09 2.74
CA SER A 507 15.17 19.30 1.99
C SER A 507 16.13 20.11 1.15
N GLY A 508 15.79 21.36 0.83
CA GLY A 508 16.53 22.21 -0.13
C GLY A 508 16.39 21.76 -1.59
N ARG A 509 15.51 20.82 -1.91
CA ARG A 509 15.29 20.30 -3.26
C ARG A 509 14.16 21.07 -3.97
N PRO A 510 14.10 21.01 -5.32
CA PRO A 510 12.98 21.59 -6.06
C PRO A 510 11.63 21.04 -5.56
N LEU A 511 10.67 21.93 -5.32
CA LEU A 511 9.35 21.54 -4.76
C LEU A 511 8.57 20.59 -5.66
N LYS A 512 8.75 20.65 -6.96
CA LYS A 512 8.13 19.75 -7.93
C LYS A 512 8.59 18.27 -7.77
N GLU A 513 9.87 18.07 -7.40
CA GLU A 513 10.40 16.75 -7.07
C GLU A 513 9.81 16.25 -5.74
N THR A 514 9.82 17.08 -4.73
CA THR A 514 9.37 16.71 -3.38
C THR A 514 7.87 16.48 -3.26
N ALA A 515 7.04 17.04 -4.15
CA ALA A 515 5.60 16.78 -4.22
C ALA A 515 5.28 15.28 -4.45
N GLN A 516 6.09 14.59 -5.27
CA GLN A 516 5.93 13.15 -5.47
C GLN A 516 6.31 12.35 -4.21
N HIS A 517 7.37 12.77 -3.51
CA HIS A 517 7.77 12.18 -2.24
C HIS A 517 6.68 12.35 -1.18
N ALA A 518 6.10 13.54 -1.06
CA ALA A 518 4.98 13.83 -0.15
C ALA A 518 3.74 12.97 -0.47
N SER A 519 3.42 12.79 -1.76
CA SER A 519 2.31 11.94 -2.20
C SER A 519 2.56 10.45 -1.92
N ALA A 520 3.77 9.95 -2.16
CA ALA A 520 4.17 8.58 -1.86
C ALA A 520 4.14 8.31 -0.34
N TRP A 521 4.65 9.24 0.46
CA TRP A 521 4.57 9.21 1.92
C TRP A 521 3.14 9.12 2.43
N ALA A 522 2.28 10.03 2.00
CA ALA A 522 0.88 10.06 2.42
C ALA A 522 0.14 8.77 2.06
N SER A 523 0.38 8.24 0.84
CA SER A 523 -0.18 6.98 0.37
C SER A 523 0.29 5.80 1.21
N THR A 524 1.58 5.73 1.54
CA THR A 524 2.19 4.63 2.31
C THR A 524 1.62 4.56 3.72
N TRP A 525 1.58 5.69 4.40
CA TRP A 525 1.14 5.74 5.80
C TRP A 525 -0.37 5.89 5.95
N GLY A 526 -1.10 6.12 4.86
CA GLY A 526 -2.55 6.36 4.87
C GLY A 526 -2.90 7.64 5.62
N ILE A 527 -2.10 8.69 5.40
CA ILE A 527 -2.27 10.01 6.00
C ILE A 527 -3.14 10.87 5.09
N ARG A 528 -4.19 11.44 5.66
CA ARG A 528 -5.01 12.42 4.97
C ARG A 528 -4.30 13.76 5.03
N GLN A 529 -3.70 14.20 3.91
CA GLN A 529 -2.93 15.43 3.85
C GLN A 529 -3.78 16.67 4.11
N PHE A 530 -4.96 16.77 3.51
CA PHE A 530 -5.84 17.95 3.61
C PHE A 530 -7.13 17.59 4.33
N GLN A 531 -7.51 18.43 5.29
CA GLN A 531 -8.78 18.28 5.99
C GLN A 531 -9.34 19.63 6.35
N PHE A 532 -10.50 19.95 5.81
CA PHE A 532 -11.30 21.09 6.29
C PHE A 532 -11.82 20.78 7.70
N LEU A 533 -11.75 21.78 8.53
CA LEU A 533 -12.13 21.77 9.94
C LEU A 533 -13.42 22.58 10.06
N THR A 534 -14.48 21.92 10.48
CA THR A 534 -15.84 22.52 10.51
C THR A 534 -16.34 22.89 9.09
N GLY A 535 -17.39 23.64 8.96
CA GLY A 535 -17.98 24.11 7.71
C GLY A 535 -18.86 23.09 6.99
N VAL A 536 -19.40 23.52 5.87
CA VAL A 536 -20.38 22.80 5.07
C VAL A 536 -19.76 21.61 4.30
N PRO A 537 -20.50 20.50 4.09
CA PRO A 537 -19.99 19.30 3.48
C PRO A 537 -19.80 19.47 1.96
N VAL A 538 -18.56 19.26 1.49
CA VAL A 538 -18.22 19.29 0.05
C VAL A 538 -18.97 18.25 -0.79
N SER A 539 -19.50 17.19 -0.16
CA SER A 539 -20.31 16.19 -0.86
C SER A 539 -21.60 16.79 -1.41
N VAL A 540 -22.27 17.68 -0.67
CA VAL A 540 -23.45 18.40 -1.13
C VAL A 540 -23.11 19.34 -2.30
N TRP A 541 -22.04 20.14 -2.15
CA TRP A 541 -21.50 20.96 -3.22
C TRP A 541 -21.29 20.20 -4.53
N ARG A 542 -20.65 19.05 -4.44
CA ARG A 542 -20.38 18.21 -5.61
C ARG A 542 -21.63 17.57 -6.20
N GLU A 543 -22.63 17.21 -5.38
CA GLU A 543 -23.88 16.64 -5.89
C GLU A 543 -24.73 17.72 -6.57
N LEU A 544 -24.79 18.93 -6.04
CA LEU A 544 -25.48 20.05 -6.71
C LEU A 544 -24.87 20.39 -8.07
N ARG A 545 -23.55 20.46 -8.17
CA ARG A 545 -22.83 20.68 -9.44
C ARG A 545 -23.05 19.57 -10.49
N ARG A 546 -23.61 18.41 -10.13
CA ARG A 546 -24.03 17.37 -11.07
C ARG A 546 -25.37 17.71 -11.74
N MET A 547 -26.19 18.47 -11.06
CA MET A 547 -27.54 18.80 -11.48
C MET A 547 -27.55 19.96 -12.48
N ARG A 548 -26.80 20.17 -13.37
CA ARG A 548 -26.60 21.27 -14.32
C ARG A 548 -27.86 22.02 -14.81
N ASN A 549 -29.04 21.58 -14.49
CA ASN A 549 -30.30 22.17 -14.90
C ASN A 549 -30.84 23.13 -13.81
N GLN A 550 -30.58 24.43 -13.96
CA GLN A 550 -31.06 25.45 -13.04
C GLN A 550 -32.60 25.51 -13.02
N ALA A 551 -33.27 25.37 -14.16
CA ALA A 551 -34.73 25.39 -14.22
C ALA A 551 -35.37 24.26 -13.39
N ALA A 552 -34.72 23.09 -13.34
CA ALA A 552 -35.15 22.01 -12.46
C ALA A 552 -34.91 22.34 -10.99
N ALA A 553 -33.85 23.06 -10.66
CA ALA A 553 -33.60 23.52 -9.30
C ALA A 553 -34.60 24.58 -8.85
N ASP A 554 -34.99 25.50 -9.74
CA ASP A 554 -35.97 26.55 -9.48
C ASP A 554 -37.37 25.96 -9.15
N GLN A 555 -37.72 24.80 -9.69
CA GLN A 555 -38.97 24.08 -9.42
C GLN A 555 -39.01 23.39 -8.05
N VAL A 556 -37.85 23.14 -7.44
CA VAL A 556 -37.78 22.46 -6.15
C VAL A 556 -38.15 23.42 -5.01
N ASN A 557 -37.44 24.51 -4.86
CA ASN A 557 -37.65 25.51 -3.83
C ASN A 557 -36.72 26.72 -4.09
N PRO A 558 -37.10 27.97 -3.82
CA PRO A 558 -36.28 29.17 -4.05
C PRO A 558 -34.91 29.10 -3.38
N LEU A 559 -34.84 28.72 -2.10
CA LEU A 559 -33.59 28.55 -1.37
C LEU A 559 -32.70 27.46 -1.99
N PHE A 560 -33.30 26.34 -2.41
CA PHE A 560 -32.58 25.29 -3.10
C PHE A 560 -31.95 25.78 -4.41
N ALA A 561 -32.73 26.56 -5.18
CA ALA A 561 -32.27 27.14 -6.45
C ALA A 561 -31.08 28.09 -6.27
N GLU A 562 -31.11 28.92 -5.22
CA GLU A 562 -29.98 29.81 -4.90
C GLU A 562 -28.72 29.01 -4.45
N ILE A 563 -28.90 28.00 -3.58
CA ILE A 563 -27.79 27.14 -3.14
C ILE A 563 -27.21 26.37 -4.35
N HIS A 564 -28.06 25.87 -5.26
CA HIS A 564 -27.66 25.20 -6.50
C HIS A 564 -26.86 26.15 -7.38
N ARG A 565 -27.37 27.39 -7.64
CA ARG A 565 -26.70 28.40 -8.45
C ARG A 565 -25.33 28.75 -7.91
N ALA A 566 -25.20 28.99 -6.59
CA ALA A 566 -23.92 29.25 -5.95
C ALA A 566 -22.94 28.10 -6.14
N ALA A 567 -23.43 26.84 -6.02
CA ALA A 567 -22.60 25.66 -6.26
C ALA A 567 -22.15 25.54 -7.72
N ASP A 568 -23.04 25.77 -8.68
CA ASP A 568 -22.79 25.56 -10.10
C ASP A 568 -21.78 26.60 -10.66
N VAL A 569 -21.93 27.88 -10.30
CA VAL A 569 -20.98 28.94 -10.70
C VAL A 569 -19.64 28.88 -9.95
N GLY A 570 -19.53 28.07 -8.91
CA GLY A 570 -18.28 27.92 -8.15
C GLY A 570 -18.12 28.91 -7.01
N ASP A 571 -19.16 29.60 -6.59
CA ASP A 571 -19.12 30.59 -5.50
C ASP A 571 -19.27 29.87 -4.13
N TRP A 572 -18.12 29.52 -3.55
CA TRP A 572 -18.08 28.86 -2.25
C TRP A 572 -18.52 29.76 -1.09
N GLN A 573 -18.31 31.08 -1.16
CA GLN A 573 -18.73 32.05 -0.14
C GLN A 573 -20.27 32.04 -0.02
N THR A 574 -20.97 32.36 -1.13
CA THR A 574 -22.43 32.34 -1.15
C THR A 574 -23.00 30.98 -0.77
N PHE A 575 -22.39 29.89 -1.25
CA PHE A 575 -22.81 28.55 -0.88
C PHE A 575 -22.72 28.30 0.64
N VAL A 576 -21.63 28.71 1.29
CA VAL A 576 -21.45 28.56 2.75
C VAL A 576 -22.50 29.38 3.52
N ASN A 577 -22.72 30.63 3.11
CA ASN A 577 -23.67 31.51 3.75
C ASN A 577 -25.11 30.97 3.65
N LEU A 578 -25.54 30.55 2.47
CA LEU A 578 -26.88 29.96 2.24
C LEU A 578 -27.05 28.61 2.96
N MET A 579 -25.98 27.90 3.21
CA MET A 579 -25.98 26.64 3.96
C MET A 579 -26.01 26.83 5.49
N GLY A 580 -26.14 28.08 5.98
CA GLY A 580 -26.22 28.40 7.40
C GLY A 580 -24.90 28.87 8.03
N GLY A 581 -23.92 29.22 7.19
CA GLY A 581 -22.64 29.77 7.64
C GLY A 581 -21.56 28.72 7.92
N PRO A 582 -20.31 29.19 8.22
CA PRO A 582 -19.14 28.34 8.35
C PRO A 582 -19.17 27.44 9.60
N LEU A 583 -19.96 27.80 10.60
CA LEU A 583 -20.10 27.08 11.88
C LEU A 583 -21.40 26.26 11.99
N ALA A 584 -22.22 26.20 10.91
CA ALA A 584 -23.49 25.50 10.90
C ALA A 584 -23.33 24.03 11.32
N LYS A 585 -24.17 23.58 12.24
CA LYS A 585 -24.24 22.17 12.67
C LYS A 585 -24.92 21.34 11.59
N ARG A 586 -24.56 20.07 11.51
CA ARG A 586 -25.11 19.15 10.49
C ARG A 586 -26.64 19.02 10.55
N CYS A 587 -27.24 19.16 11.76
CA CYS A 587 -28.68 19.13 11.95
C CYS A 587 -29.41 20.38 11.41
N ASP A 588 -28.68 21.48 11.18
CA ASP A 588 -29.26 22.76 10.80
C ASP A 588 -29.06 23.07 9.30
N LEU A 589 -28.30 22.19 8.59
CA LEU A 589 -28.04 22.37 7.17
C LEU A 589 -29.33 22.25 6.35
N PRO A 590 -29.70 23.25 5.51
CA PRO A 590 -30.89 23.20 4.67
C PRO A 590 -30.82 22.09 3.62
N VAL A 591 -29.66 21.82 3.06
CA VAL A 591 -29.46 20.75 2.06
C VAL A 591 -28.48 19.72 2.58
N ARG A 592 -28.82 18.44 2.47
CA ARG A 592 -27.98 17.32 2.90
C ARG A 592 -27.85 16.27 1.80
N ALA A 593 -26.76 15.50 1.81
CA ALA A 593 -26.62 14.37 0.91
C ALA A 593 -27.68 13.30 1.25
N TYR A 594 -28.40 12.87 0.22
CA TYR A 594 -29.37 11.77 0.29
C TYR A 594 -28.67 10.44 -0.02
N TYR A 595 -28.88 9.48 0.86
CA TYR A 595 -28.26 8.16 0.78
C TYR A 595 -29.35 7.10 0.55
N GLN A 596 -29.03 6.12 -0.28
CA GLN A 596 -29.85 4.96 -0.53
C GLN A 596 -29.01 3.70 -0.50
N ASP A 597 -29.54 2.61 0.03
CA ASP A 597 -28.89 1.32 -0.05
C ASP A 597 -29.00 0.74 -1.47
N ARG A 598 -27.95 0.10 -1.94
CA ARG A 598 -28.00 -0.62 -3.20
C ARG A 598 -28.98 -1.79 -3.07
N PRO A 599 -29.77 -2.10 -4.11
CA PRO A 599 -30.72 -3.21 -4.07
C PRO A 599 -30.01 -4.56 -3.93
N GLU A 600 -28.80 -4.68 -4.50
CA GLU A 600 -28.01 -5.91 -4.44
C GLU A 600 -26.83 -5.76 -3.47
N PRO A 601 -26.57 -6.79 -2.65
CA PRO A 601 -25.40 -6.82 -1.79
C PRO A 601 -24.13 -7.00 -2.64
N ASN A 602 -22.97 -6.63 -2.05
CA ASN A 602 -21.69 -6.92 -2.70
C ASN A 602 -21.33 -8.42 -2.58
N ALA A 603 -20.20 -8.82 -3.16
CA ALA A 603 -19.71 -10.22 -3.16
C ALA A 603 -19.58 -10.88 -1.77
N TRP A 604 -19.64 -10.12 -0.69
CA TRP A 604 -19.59 -10.62 0.70
C TRP A 604 -20.93 -10.53 1.42
N GLY A 605 -22.02 -10.11 0.72
CA GLY A 605 -23.34 -9.99 1.31
C GLY A 605 -23.59 -8.66 2.05
N GLU A 606 -22.79 -7.61 1.81
CA GLU A 606 -23.04 -6.29 2.41
C GLU A 606 -23.88 -5.42 1.48
N TYR A 607 -24.92 -4.82 2.04
CA TYR A 607 -25.63 -3.74 1.37
C TYR A 607 -24.83 -2.43 1.50
N LEU A 608 -24.51 -1.84 0.37
CA LEU A 608 -23.71 -0.63 0.31
C LEU A 608 -24.60 0.60 0.22
N THR A 609 -24.57 1.43 1.24
CA THR A 609 -25.21 2.75 1.20
C THR A 609 -24.44 3.70 0.30
N VAL A 610 -25.07 4.25 -0.72
CA VAL A 610 -24.48 5.16 -1.71
C VAL A 610 -25.22 6.50 -1.72
N ILE A 611 -24.53 7.58 -2.08
CA ILE A 611 -25.18 8.87 -2.33
C ILE A 611 -25.93 8.75 -3.66
N LYS A 612 -27.23 9.05 -3.66
CA LYS A 612 -28.07 9.11 -4.87
C LYS A 612 -28.47 10.55 -5.25
N GLY A 613 -28.34 11.48 -4.32
CA GLY A 613 -28.72 12.86 -4.55
C GLY A 613 -28.59 13.75 -3.31
N VAL A 614 -29.47 14.72 -3.22
CA VAL A 614 -29.57 15.65 -2.09
C VAL A 614 -31.00 15.72 -1.58
N SER A 615 -31.18 16.15 -0.33
CA SER A 615 -32.52 16.32 0.30
C SER A 615 -32.57 17.59 1.12
N MET A 616 -33.74 18.14 1.32
CA MET A 616 -34.03 19.26 2.20
C MET A 616 -34.84 18.79 3.41
N PRO A 617 -34.22 18.16 4.42
CA PRO A 617 -34.97 17.50 5.50
C PRO A 617 -35.74 18.44 6.41
N LEU A 618 -35.40 19.75 6.40
CA LEU A 618 -36.09 20.75 7.25
C LEU A 618 -37.48 21.15 6.73
N ILE A 619 -37.74 20.97 5.45
CA ILE A 619 -38.99 21.37 4.80
C ILE A 619 -39.74 20.22 4.12
N ASN A 620 -39.34 18.99 4.40
CA ASN A 620 -40.00 17.74 3.97
C ASN A 620 -40.29 17.65 2.44
N ILE A 621 -39.33 18.10 1.62
CA ILE A 621 -39.39 17.96 0.16
C ILE A 621 -38.83 16.60 -0.23
N PRO A 622 -39.38 15.92 -1.26
CA PRO A 622 -38.81 14.68 -1.78
C PRO A 622 -37.33 14.84 -2.17
N PRO A 623 -36.50 13.83 -1.98
CA PRO A 623 -35.09 13.90 -2.35
C PRO A 623 -34.91 14.17 -3.86
N VAL A 624 -34.01 15.10 -4.18
CA VAL A 624 -33.62 15.36 -5.57
C VAL A 624 -32.52 14.39 -5.95
N ILE A 625 -32.82 13.53 -6.93
CA ILE A 625 -31.86 12.53 -7.42
C ILE A 625 -30.92 13.21 -8.42
N THR A 626 -29.65 13.24 -8.11
CA THR A 626 -28.59 13.84 -8.95
C THR A 626 -27.79 12.80 -9.74
N ARG A 627 -27.96 11.52 -9.41
CA ARG A 627 -27.30 10.38 -10.07
C ARG A 627 -28.33 9.54 -10.78
N LEU A 628 -28.80 10.06 -11.91
CA LEU A 628 -29.83 9.43 -12.74
C LEU A 628 -29.29 8.22 -13.48
N ARG A 629 -28.05 8.28 -13.96
CA ARG A 629 -27.43 7.23 -14.77
C ARG A 629 -26.68 6.21 -13.93
N GLU A 630 -26.71 4.95 -14.32
CA GLU A 630 -25.91 3.88 -13.75
C GLU A 630 -24.88 3.41 -14.77
N PHE A 631 -23.65 3.15 -14.31
CA PHE A 631 -22.56 2.77 -15.19
C PHE A 631 -21.92 1.47 -14.74
N ARG A 632 -21.56 0.64 -15.72
CA ARG A 632 -20.71 -0.54 -15.52
C ARG A 632 -19.34 -0.33 -16.15
N ILE A 633 -18.30 -0.94 -15.58
CA ILE A 633 -16.95 -0.92 -16.17
C ILE A 633 -16.85 -2.08 -17.14
N VAL A 634 -16.48 -1.80 -18.39
CA VAL A 634 -16.28 -2.76 -19.47
C VAL A 634 -14.89 -2.63 -20.05
N LYS A 635 -14.41 -3.67 -20.74
CA LYS A 635 -13.17 -3.57 -21.51
C LYS A 635 -13.41 -2.72 -22.75
N LYS A 636 -12.40 -1.93 -23.15
CA LYS A 636 -12.42 -1.18 -24.41
C LYS A 636 -12.57 -2.15 -25.57
N SER A 637 -13.56 -1.90 -26.46
CA SER A 637 -13.74 -2.69 -27.67
C SER A 637 -12.54 -2.46 -28.59
N GLN A 638 -11.92 -3.50 -29.07
CA GLN A 638 -11.02 -3.40 -30.22
C GLN A 638 -11.92 -3.27 -31.47
N GLU A 639 -12.02 -2.06 -31.99
CA GLU A 639 -12.64 -1.85 -33.29
C GLU A 639 -11.80 -2.61 -34.35
N GLY A 640 -12.36 -3.65 -34.92
CA GLY A 640 -11.76 -4.39 -36.03
C GLY A 640 -11.61 -5.92 -35.89
N ALA A 641 -12.00 -6.52 -34.77
CA ALA A 641 -12.06 -7.98 -34.67
C ALA A 641 -13.48 -8.46 -34.86
N GLU A 642 -13.74 -9.10 -36.02
CA GLU A 642 -14.98 -9.86 -36.29
C GLU A 642 -15.27 -10.82 -35.12
N ARG A 643 -16.50 -10.82 -34.64
CA ARG A 643 -16.98 -11.69 -33.56
C ARG A 643 -16.89 -13.16 -34.00
N PRO A 644 -16.14 -14.01 -33.29
CA PRO A 644 -16.47 -15.42 -33.27
C PRO A 644 -17.62 -15.65 -32.28
N GLY A 645 -18.58 -16.43 -32.70
CA GLY A 645 -19.83 -16.67 -32.01
C GLY A 645 -19.68 -17.22 -30.59
N ASP A 646 -20.76 -17.00 -29.87
CA ASP A 646 -21.16 -17.48 -28.56
C ASP A 646 -20.32 -18.60 -27.94
N GLY A 647 -19.58 -18.17 -26.91
CA GLY A 647 -18.96 -19.04 -25.96
C GLY A 647 -18.76 -18.24 -24.66
N CYS A 648 -19.81 -18.23 -23.84
CA CYS A 648 -19.77 -17.64 -22.49
C CYS A 648 -18.68 -18.31 -21.65
N SER A 649 -17.53 -17.67 -21.54
CA SER A 649 -16.59 -17.96 -20.48
C SER A 649 -16.39 -16.70 -19.65
N SER A 650 -16.95 -16.73 -18.46
CA SER A 650 -16.67 -15.78 -17.38
C SER A 650 -15.16 -15.70 -17.18
N PHE A 651 -14.54 -14.63 -17.70
CA PHE A 651 -13.15 -14.33 -17.41
C PHE A 651 -13.07 -13.81 -15.97
N ASP A 652 -12.64 -14.67 -15.09
CA ASP A 652 -12.15 -14.35 -13.76
C ASP A 652 -11.03 -13.30 -13.89
N LEU A 653 -11.31 -12.07 -13.47
CA LEU A 653 -10.30 -11.01 -13.28
C LEU A 653 -9.40 -11.38 -12.09
N LYS A 654 -8.59 -12.43 -12.25
CA LYS A 654 -7.54 -12.79 -11.33
C LYS A 654 -6.33 -11.90 -11.62
N GLY A 655 -6.02 -10.98 -10.71
CA GLY A 655 -4.69 -10.39 -10.68
C GLY A 655 -4.54 -8.89 -10.58
N ALA A 656 -5.61 -8.10 -10.50
CA ALA A 656 -5.48 -6.69 -10.13
C ALA A 656 -6.37 -6.42 -8.92
N SER A 657 -5.76 -6.23 -7.74
CA SER A 657 -6.47 -5.62 -6.63
C SER A 657 -7.00 -4.27 -7.13
N ALA A 658 -8.31 -4.18 -7.31
CA ALA A 658 -8.95 -2.94 -7.71
C ALA A 658 -8.45 -1.82 -6.78
N PRO A 659 -7.95 -0.69 -7.32
CA PRO A 659 -7.60 0.44 -6.48
C PRO A 659 -8.84 0.81 -5.67
N ALA A 660 -8.63 1.20 -4.42
CA ALA A 660 -9.70 1.64 -3.54
C ALA A 660 -10.61 2.58 -4.32
N ARG A 661 -11.90 2.22 -4.43
CA ARG A 661 -12.90 2.85 -5.28
C ARG A 661 -12.81 4.38 -5.17
N THR A 662 -12.20 5.02 -6.15
CA THR A 662 -12.33 6.45 -6.37
C THR A 662 -13.74 6.67 -6.87
N ARG A 663 -14.51 7.50 -6.18
CA ARG A 663 -15.82 7.93 -6.64
C ARG A 663 -15.62 8.68 -7.94
N VAL A 664 -16.00 8.07 -9.06
CA VAL A 664 -15.99 8.73 -10.37
C VAL A 664 -17.02 9.85 -10.32
N ASN A 665 -16.55 11.09 -10.39
CA ASN A 665 -17.42 12.24 -10.56
C ASN A 665 -17.77 12.36 -12.05
N ASN A 666 -19.04 12.12 -12.40
CA ASN A 666 -19.57 12.43 -13.72
C ASN A 666 -19.59 13.96 -13.96
N CYS A 667 -18.52 14.49 -14.52
CA CYS A 667 -18.52 15.82 -15.11
C CYS A 667 -18.65 15.65 -16.63
N THR A 668 -19.84 15.75 -17.17
CA THR A 668 -20.08 15.96 -18.61
C THR A 668 -19.68 17.39 -18.97
N GLU A 669 -19.06 17.59 -20.12
CA GLU A 669 -18.77 18.94 -20.64
C GLU A 669 -20.05 19.68 -21.06
N PRO A 670 -20.10 21.02 -21.02
CA PRO A 670 -21.21 21.77 -21.64
C PRO A 670 -21.20 21.52 -23.14
N GLU A 671 -22.38 21.22 -23.70
CA GLU A 671 -22.59 21.26 -25.14
C GLU A 671 -22.13 22.63 -25.66
N LYS A 672 -21.17 22.63 -26.57
CA LYS A 672 -20.83 23.81 -27.35
C LYS A 672 -22.04 24.10 -28.22
N THR A 673 -22.77 25.14 -27.90
CA THR A 673 -23.72 25.71 -28.83
C THR A 673 -22.97 26.15 -30.08
N ALA A 674 -23.38 25.59 -31.21
CA ALA A 674 -22.90 25.94 -32.54
C ALA A 674 -23.23 27.42 -32.81
N LYS A 675 -22.28 28.30 -32.58
CA LYS A 675 -22.18 29.65 -33.14
C LYS A 675 -20.80 30.17 -32.74
N ASP A 676 -19.85 30.01 -33.63
CA ASP A 676 -18.68 30.84 -33.89
C ASP A 676 -17.67 30.03 -34.76
N GLU A 677 -18.14 29.64 -35.93
CA GLU A 677 -17.25 29.39 -37.06
C GLU A 677 -17.35 30.63 -37.97
N GLN A 678 -16.50 31.61 -37.79
CA GLN A 678 -16.04 32.50 -38.85
C GLN A 678 -14.77 33.21 -38.39
N ASN A 679 -13.77 33.10 -39.27
CA ASN A 679 -12.48 33.79 -39.30
C ASN A 679 -11.37 33.31 -38.35
N ILE A 680 -10.40 32.62 -38.92
CA ILE A 680 -9.16 33.23 -39.40
C ILE A 680 -8.41 32.20 -40.27
N ASN A 681 -8.42 32.48 -41.60
CA ASN A 681 -7.40 31.99 -42.52
C ASN A 681 -6.24 33.01 -42.46
N SER A 682 -5.05 32.52 -42.19
CA SER A 682 -3.84 33.14 -42.76
C SER A 682 -2.71 32.15 -42.81
N LYS A 683 -2.35 31.86 -44.03
CA LYS A 683 -1.17 31.21 -44.54
C LYS A 683 0.12 31.75 -43.94
N THR A 684 1.06 30.84 -43.67
CA THR A 684 2.44 31.09 -44.13
C THR A 684 3.11 29.76 -44.45
N ASP A 685 3.41 29.62 -45.72
CA ASP A 685 4.34 28.66 -46.29
C ASP A 685 5.76 28.92 -45.78
N PHE A 686 6.52 27.85 -45.52
CA PHE A 686 7.94 27.86 -45.79
C PHE A 686 8.40 26.48 -46.27
N LEU A 687 9.00 26.50 -47.39
CA LEU A 687 9.61 25.47 -48.21
C LEU A 687 10.91 24.94 -47.58
N GLY A 688 11.16 23.63 -47.80
CA GLY A 688 12.43 23.18 -48.36
C GLY A 688 13.40 22.57 -47.35
N GLU A 689 13.67 21.30 -47.39
CA GLU A 689 14.71 20.67 -48.22
C GLU A 689 14.75 19.17 -47.98
N LYS A 690 14.95 18.49 -49.06
CA LYS A 690 15.18 17.04 -49.16
C LYS A 690 16.54 16.68 -48.59
N ASN A 691 16.61 15.61 -47.79
CA ASN A 691 17.77 14.77 -47.82
C ASN A 691 17.37 13.28 -47.74
N SER A 692 17.85 12.60 -48.76
CA SER A 692 17.76 11.18 -49.03
C SER A 692 18.57 10.36 -48.03
N GLY A 693 18.00 9.26 -47.55
CA GLY A 693 18.78 8.26 -46.83
C GLY A 693 17.96 7.06 -46.34
N SER A 694 17.99 6.01 -47.14
CA SER A 694 17.77 4.60 -46.85
C SER A 694 16.56 4.20 -45.98
N SER A 695 15.56 3.64 -46.67
CA SER A 695 14.47 2.86 -46.09
C SER A 695 15.00 1.57 -45.45
N PRO A 696 14.49 1.14 -44.31
CA PRO A 696 14.67 -0.20 -43.81
C PRO A 696 13.84 -1.19 -44.66
N PRO A 697 14.22 -2.48 -44.73
CA PRO A 697 13.57 -3.47 -45.58
C PRO A 697 12.14 -3.72 -45.16
N GLY A 698 11.27 -3.85 -46.17
CA GLY A 698 9.84 -3.94 -46.06
C GLY A 698 9.32 -5.05 -45.14
N ASP A 699 8.19 -4.77 -44.53
CA ASP A 699 7.34 -5.73 -43.79
C ASP A 699 7.03 -6.97 -44.65
N PRO A 700 7.15 -8.19 -44.10
CA PRO A 700 6.72 -9.38 -44.81
C PRO A 700 5.20 -9.37 -44.94
N GLU A 701 4.73 -9.52 -46.18
CA GLU A 701 3.32 -9.65 -46.54
C GLU A 701 2.55 -10.51 -45.54
N GLN A 702 1.52 -9.96 -44.96
CA GLN A 702 0.55 -10.70 -44.14
C GLN A 702 -0.19 -11.71 -44.99
N VAL A 703 0.26 -12.97 -44.96
CA VAL A 703 -0.40 -14.08 -45.59
C VAL A 703 -1.66 -14.45 -44.80
N LEU A 704 -2.83 -14.21 -45.35
CA LEU A 704 -4.12 -14.61 -44.80
C LEU A 704 -4.22 -16.15 -44.72
N ILE A 705 -4.11 -16.67 -43.48
CA ILE A 705 -4.04 -18.12 -43.15
C ILE A 705 -5.22 -18.92 -43.71
N GLY A 706 -6.36 -18.27 -43.98
CA GLY A 706 -7.55 -18.89 -44.57
C GLY A 706 -7.38 -19.37 -46.01
N LYS A 707 -6.41 -18.84 -46.79
CA LYS A 707 -6.17 -19.18 -48.22
C LYS A 707 -5.12 -20.25 -48.45
N LEU A 708 -4.50 -20.79 -47.40
CA LEU A 708 -3.39 -21.76 -47.50
C LEU A 708 -3.90 -23.18 -47.80
N THR A 709 -3.23 -23.90 -48.67
CA THR A 709 -3.49 -25.32 -48.92
C THR A 709 -3.12 -26.18 -47.69
N ARG A 710 -3.62 -27.44 -47.67
CA ARG A 710 -3.33 -28.37 -46.56
C ARG A 710 -1.84 -28.63 -46.35
N GLU A 711 -1.03 -28.64 -47.43
CA GLU A 711 0.39 -28.83 -47.37
C GLU A 711 1.13 -27.57 -46.89
N GLN A 712 0.73 -26.39 -47.35
CA GLN A 712 1.26 -25.12 -46.88
C GLN A 712 1.00 -24.92 -45.37
N ARG A 713 -0.18 -25.29 -44.86
CA ARG A 713 -0.48 -25.30 -43.41
C ARG A 713 0.40 -26.30 -42.65
N LYS A 714 0.74 -27.43 -43.24
CA LYS A 714 1.61 -28.44 -42.62
C LYS A 714 3.05 -27.95 -42.54
N ARG A 715 3.57 -27.26 -43.60
CA ARG A 715 4.90 -26.63 -43.63
C ARG A 715 4.94 -25.48 -42.60
N LEU A 716 3.97 -24.57 -42.59
CA LEU A 716 3.91 -23.47 -41.67
C LEU A 716 3.84 -23.93 -40.21
N ARG A 717 3.10 -25.03 -39.90
CA ARG A 717 3.11 -25.67 -38.58
C ARG A 717 4.47 -26.23 -38.18
N ALA A 718 5.19 -26.83 -39.13
CA ALA A 718 6.54 -27.36 -38.88
C ALA A 718 7.54 -26.21 -38.63
N GLU A 719 7.47 -25.15 -39.42
CA GLU A 719 8.29 -23.94 -39.23
C GLU A 719 7.96 -23.23 -37.89
N CYS A 720 6.68 -23.08 -37.56
CA CYS A 720 6.28 -22.52 -36.26
C CYS A 720 6.75 -23.39 -35.09
N LEU A 721 6.75 -24.70 -35.22
CA LEU A 721 7.30 -25.62 -34.22
C LEU A 721 8.80 -25.51 -34.06
N THR A 722 9.52 -25.32 -35.19
CA THR A 722 10.96 -25.12 -35.20
C THR A 722 11.35 -23.78 -34.57
N HIS A 723 10.65 -22.69 -34.94
CA HIS A 723 10.83 -21.37 -34.31
C HIS A 723 10.45 -21.37 -32.82
N LYS A 724 9.42 -22.14 -32.43
CA LYS A 724 9.05 -22.28 -31.02
C LYS A 724 10.10 -23.07 -30.21
N LYS A 725 10.74 -24.05 -30.81
CA LYS A 725 11.88 -24.77 -30.22
C LYS A 725 13.11 -23.84 -30.09
N GLN A 726 13.47 -23.13 -31.16
CA GLN A 726 14.58 -22.16 -31.13
C GLN A 726 14.36 -21.04 -30.09
N ARG A 727 13.12 -20.49 -29.98
CA ARG A 727 12.80 -19.49 -28.93
C ARG A 727 12.89 -20.08 -27.51
N LYS A 728 12.49 -21.35 -27.29
CA LYS A 728 12.61 -21.97 -25.99
C LYS A 728 14.07 -22.25 -25.64
N GLN A 729 14.88 -22.66 -26.60
CA GLN A 729 16.31 -22.90 -26.39
C GLN A 729 17.04 -21.58 -26.09
N SER A 730 16.70 -20.50 -26.81
CA SER A 730 17.17 -19.14 -26.55
C SER A 730 16.77 -18.66 -25.17
N ALA A 731 15.55 -18.94 -24.72
CA ALA A 731 15.10 -18.56 -23.38
C ALA A 731 15.81 -19.32 -22.25
N ALA A 732 16.09 -20.60 -22.44
CA ALA A 732 16.87 -21.39 -21.50
C ALA A 732 18.31 -20.88 -21.41
N ASP A 733 18.91 -20.56 -22.56
CA ASP A 733 20.26 -20.03 -22.65
C ASP A 733 20.35 -18.61 -22.05
N GLU A 734 19.31 -17.77 -22.23
CA GLU A 734 19.18 -16.46 -21.56
C GLU A 734 19.10 -16.60 -20.02
N PHE A 735 18.31 -17.53 -19.52
CA PHE A 735 18.23 -17.77 -18.07
C PHE A 735 19.54 -18.31 -17.50
N GLU A 736 20.25 -19.18 -18.22
CA GLU A 736 21.58 -19.63 -17.81
C GLU A 736 22.60 -18.47 -17.85
N ALA A 737 22.57 -17.63 -18.91
CA ALA A 737 23.44 -16.47 -19.00
C ALA A 737 23.16 -15.47 -17.85
N MET A 738 21.89 -15.22 -17.52
CA MET A 738 21.53 -14.42 -16.36
C MET A 738 22.01 -15.04 -15.03
N ALA A 739 21.89 -16.35 -14.86
CA ALA A 739 22.42 -17.04 -13.70
C ALA A 739 23.93 -16.92 -13.61
N TYR A 740 24.64 -17.03 -14.74
CA TYR A 740 26.08 -16.92 -14.81
C TYR A 740 26.58 -15.49 -14.53
N GLN A 741 25.88 -14.47 -15.07
CA GLN A 741 26.17 -13.06 -14.77
C GLN A 741 25.99 -12.73 -13.29
N ILE A 742 25.00 -13.33 -12.66
CA ILE A 742 24.76 -13.16 -11.23
C ILE A 742 25.80 -13.91 -10.40
N ALA A 743 26.23 -15.10 -10.84
CA ALA A 743 27.21 -15.93 -10.13
C ALA A 743 28.67 -15.45 -10.26
N THR A 744 28.99 -14.63 -11.28
CA THR A 744 30.33 -14.05 -11.49
C THR A 744 30.51 -12.67 -10.84
N ALA A 745 29.45 -12.02 -10.41
CA ALA A 745 29.51 -10.85 -9.53
C ALA A 745 29.59 -11.34 -8.09
N ASP A 746 30.35 -10.67 -7.21
CA ASP A 746 30.41 -11.02 -5.77
C ASP A 746 29.00 -11.19 -5.19
N CYS A 747 28.58 -12.47 -5.10
CA CYS A 747 27.19 -12.84 -4.92
C CYS A 747 26.78 -12.88 -3.46
N SER A 748 25.74 -12.12 -3.13
CA SER A 748 24.99 -12.31 -1.89
C SER A 748 24.13 -13.60 -1.95
N ASP A 749 23.75 -14.20 -0.79
CA ASP A 749 22.86 -15.38 -0.72
C ASP A 749 21.58 -15.27 -1.55
N ALA A 750 21.11 -14.10 -1.83
CA ALA A 750 19.91 -13.91 -2.67
C ALA A 750 20.21 -13.79 -4.16
N ASP A 751 21.41 -13.39 -4.51
CA ASP A 751 21.85 -13.50 -5.89
C ASP A 751 22.14 -14.94 -6.20
N GLN A 752 22.68 -15.72 -5.23
CA GLN A 752 22.77 -17.18 -5.32
C GLN A 752 21.39 -17.80 -5.49
N LEU A 753 20.40 -17.40 -4.67
CA LEU A 753 19.03 -17.89 -4.81
C LEU A 753 18.38 -17.48 -6.13
N ARG A 754 18.70 -16.27 -6.64
CA ARG A 754 18.25 -15.83 -7.97
C ARG A 754 18.90 -16.64 -9.07
N ALA A 755 20.21 -16.84 -9.00
CA ALA A 755 20.94 -17.68 -9.94
C ALA A 755 20.39 -19.11 -9.92
N GLU A 756 20.13 -19.71 -8.74
CA GLU A 756 19.49 -21.01 -8.62
C GLU A 756 18.09 -21.06 -9.24
N ASN A 757 17.29 -19.99 -9.06
CA ASN A 757 15.95 -19.93 -9.64
C ASN A 757 16.01 -19.79 -11.18
N TYR A 758 16.97 -19.05 -11.71
CA TYR A 758 17.20 -19.01 -13.17
C TYR A 758 17.69 -20.34 -13.70
N LEU A 759 18.62 -21.02 -13.02
CA LEU A 759 19.07 -22.36 -13.38
C LEU A 759 17.93 -23.39 -13.31
N ARG A 760 17.06 -23.30 -12.29
CA ARG A 760 15.86 -24.15 -12.21
C ARG A 760 14.89 -23.86 -13.35
N ALA A 761 14.69 -22.60 -13.72
CA ALA A 761 13.83 -22.22 -14.85
C ALA A 761 14.42 -22.74 -16.17
N ALA A 762 15.71 -22.60 -16.40
CA ALA A 762 16.40 -23.15 -17.56
C ALA A 762 16.33 -24.69 -17.60
N ALA A 763 16.52 -25.36 -16.45
CA ALA A 763 16.41 -26.81 -16.32
C ALA A 763 14.99 -27.30 -16.65
N VAL A 764 13.94 -26.61 -16.13
CA VAL A 764 12.53 -26.93 -16.46
C VAL A 764 12.26 -26.79 -17.95
N ILE A 765 12.79 -25.75 -18.59
CA ILE A 765 12.64 -25.55 -20.04
C ILE A 765 13.34 -26.69 -20.82
N ARG A 766 14.55 -27.10 -20.41
CA ARG A 766 15.31 -28.19 -21.04
C ARG A 766 14.75 -29.58 -20.73
N GLU A 767 14.20 -29.82 -19.53
CA GLU A 767 13.55 -31.10 -19.18
C GLU A 767 12.32 -31.38 -20.03
N THR A 768 11.64 -30.35 -20.54
CA THR A 768 10.53 -30.53 -21.47
C THR A 768 10.97 -31.06 -22.86
N GLU A 769 12.27 -31.17 -23.11
CA GLU A 769 12.87 -31.54 -24.42
C GLU A 769 13.72 -32.83 -24.39
N LYS A 770 13.82 -33.51 -23.21
CA LYS A 770 14.53 -34.80 -23.16
C LYS A 770 13.90 -35.83 -24.11
N PRO A 771 14.66 -36.49 -24.94
CA PRO A 771 14.12 -37.54 -25.81
C PRO A 771 13.47 -38.62 -24.96
N ILE A 772 12.26 -39.01 -25.34
CA ILE A 772 11.49 -40.03 -24.64
C ILE A 772 12.22 -41.37 -24.82
N THR A 773 12.80 -41.91 -23.78
CA THR A 773 13.40 -43.26 -23.78
C THR A 773 12.30 -44.32 -23.81
N ALA A 774 12.59 -45.49 -24.37
CA ALA A 774 11.66 -46.62 -24.40
C ALA A 774 11.19 -46.99 -22.95
N ALA A 775 12.09 -46.95 -21.99
CA ALA A 775 11.80 -47.21 -20.57
C ALA A 775 10.84 -46.16 -19.97
N ALA A 776 11.01 -44.86 -20.33
CA ALA A 776 10.11 -43.81 -19.86
C ALA A 776 8.71 -43.93 -20.50
N ALA A 777 8.63 -44.41 -21.76
CA ALA A 777 7.36 -44.64 -22.45
C ALA A 777 6.60 -45.83 -21.80
N GLU A 778 7.30 -46.88 -21.45
CA GLU A 778 6.74 -48.07 -20.78
C GLU A 778 6.26 -47.71 -19.36
N LEU A 779 7.07 -46.95 -18.59
CA LEU A 779 6.69 -46.49 -17.24
C LEU A 779 5.47 -45.56 -17.32
N ALA A 780 5.41 -44.68 -18.33
CA ALA A 780 4.25 -43.80 -18.57
C ALA A 780 2.97 -44.60 -18.84
N ALA A 781 3.08 -45.74 -19.59
CA ALA A 781 1.95 -46.61 -19.83
C ALA A 781 1.48 -47.29 -18.53
N ARG A 782 2.39 -47.72 -17.65
CA ARG A 782 2.08 -48.28 -16.34
C ARG A 782 1.43 -47.26 -15.42
N ILE A 783 1.93 -46.03 -15.39
CA ILE A 783 1.34 -44.90 -14.65
C ILE A 783 -0.09 -44.62 -15.15
N MET A 784 -0.32 -44.61 -16.45
CA MET A 784 -1.66 -44.45 -17.02
C MET A 784 -2.62 -45.58 -16.64
N ALA A 785 -2.17 -46.83 -16.68
CA ALA A 785 -2.97 -47.97 -16.28
C ALA A 785 -3.36 -47.87 -14.79
N TRP A 786 -2.39 -47.56 -13.92
CA TRP A 786 -2.62 -47.35 -12.50
C TRP A 786 -3.60 -46.19 -12.22
N ALA A 787 -3.47 -45.04 -12.92
CA ALA A 787 -4.35 -43.90 -12.81
C ALA A 787 -5.79 -44.22 -13.27
N LYS A 788 -5.91 -44.96 -14.35
CA LYS A 788 -7.20 -45.43 -14.89
C LYS A 788 -7.98 -46.31 -13.91
N LEU A 789 -7.30 -47.24 -13.24
CA LEU A 789 -7.89 -48.08 -12.19
C LEU A 789 -8.45 -47.26 -11.02
N ARG A 790 -7.87 -46.11 -10.72
CA ARG A 790 -8.27 -45.18 -9.62
C ARG A 790 -9.10 -44.01 -10.08
N LYS A 791 -9.58 -44.03 -11.32
CA LYS A 791 -10.41 -42.97 -11.96
C LYS A 791 -9.73 -41.59 -11.92
N ILE A 792 -8.39 -41.53 -12.01
CA ILE A 792 -7.63 -40.29 -12.11
C ILE A 792 -7.46 -39.98 -13.60
N PRO A 793 -8.01 -38.86 -14.11
CA PRO A 793 -7.96 -38.51 -15.55
C PRO A 793 -6.58 -37.96 -15.91
N LEU A 794 -5.64 -38.85 -16.10
CA LEU A 794 -4.25 -38.55 -16.47
C LEU A 794 -4.07 -38.55 -17.98
N GLY A 795 -3.59 -37.47 -18.56
CA GLY A 795 -3.26 -37.40 -19.99
C GLY A 795 -1.87 -37.99 -20.31
N ARG A 796 -1.65 -38.33 -21.59
CA ARG A 796 -0.39 -38.93 -22.06
C ARG A 796 0.84 -38.04 -21.79
N ALA A 797 0.70 -36.71 -21.95
CA ALA A 797 1.77 -35.78 -21.68
C ALA A 797 2.14 -35.73 -20.19
N GLN A 798 1.13 -35.79 -19.32
CA GLN A 798 1.32 -35.81 -17.86
C GLN A 798 1.96 -37.11 -17.39
N SER A 799 1.57 -38.25 -17.96
CA SER A 799 2.17 -39.56 -17.62
C SER A 799 3.63 -39.64 -18.05
N LEU A 800 4.00 -39.04 -19.15
CA LEU A 800 5.37 -38.95 -19.63
C LEU A 800 6.23 -38.03 -18.72
N ALA A 801 5.70 -36.92 -18.32
CA ALA A 801 6.37 -36.02 -17.36
C ALA A 801 6.62 -36.75 -16.01
N LEU A 802 5.62 -37.49 -15.52
CA LEU A 802 5.74 -38.29 -14.29
C LEU A 802 6.75 -39.42 -14.45
N ALA A 803 6.80 -40.09 -15.59
CA ALA A 803 7.77 -41.17 -15.87
C ALA A 803 9.21 -40.67 -15.98
N GLN A 804 9.40 -39.38 -16.26
CA GLN A 804 10.69 -38.72 -16.30
C GLN A 804 11.12 -38.11 -14.93
N GLY A 805 10.37 -38.42 -13.87
CA GLY A 805 10.64 -37.97 -12.50
C GLY A 805 10.07 -36.58 -12.17
N GLY A 806 9.28 -35.99 -13.09
CA GLY A 806 8.58 -34.74 -12.89
C GLY A 806 7.31 -34.85 -12.04
N GLN A 807 6.61 -33.77 -11.90
CA GLN A 807 5.31 -33.66 -11.24
C GLN A 807 4.22 -33.37 -12.29
N ALA A 808 3.00 -33.86 -12.03
CA ALA A 808 1.86 -33.55 -12.86
C ALA A 808 0.67 -33.10 -12.01
N THR A 809 0.08 -32.00 -12.42
CA THR A 809 -1.19 -31.56 -11.83
C THR A 809 -2.34 -32.19 -12.58
N VAL A 810 -3.15 -32.96 -11.89
CA VAL A 810 -4.32 -33.63 -12.45
C VAL A 810 -5.52 -33.25 -11.61
N ILE A 811 -6.46 -32.59 -12.22
CA ILE A 811 -7.65 -32.04 -11.56
C ILE A 811 -7.27 -31.42 -10.19
N ASP A 812 -6.31 -30.46 -10.14
CA ASP A 812 -5.80 -29.68 -8.99
C ASP A 812 -5.03 -30.46 -7.91
N ASN A 813 -4.77 -31.74 -8.09
CA ASN A 813 -3.87 -32.53 -7.27
C ASN A 813 -2.52 -32.64 -7.97
N VAL A 814 -1.46 -32.42 -7.20
CA VAL A 814 -0.09 -32.60 -7.70
C VAL A 814 0.39 -34.00 -7.35
N TYR A 815 0.74 -34.75 -8.37
CA TYR A 815 1.24 -36.13 -8.22
C TYR A 815 2.69 -36.22 -8.62
N ARG A 816 3.42 -37.12 -7.97
CA ARG A 816 4.70 -37.65 -8.41
C ARG A 816 4.56 -39.18 -8.58
N ALA A 817 5.21 -39.72 -9.55
CA ALA A 817 5.21 -41.19 -9.70
C ALA A 817 6.37 -41.82 -8.93
N ASN A 818 6.11 -42.94 -8.32
CA ASN A 818 7.18 -43.84 -7.89
C ASN A 818 7.77 -44.48 -9.17
N LEU A 819 9.01 -44.13 -9.52
CA LEU A 819 9.66 -44.53 -10.76
C LEU A 819 9.87 -46.06 -10.88
N ASN A 820 9.83 -46.77 -9.77
CA ASN A 820 9.98 -48.22 -9.75
C ASN A 820 8.63 -48.95 -9.92
N THR A 821 7.58 -48.51 -9.24
CA THR A 821 6.27 -49.18 -9.24
C THR A 821 5.27 -48.57 -10.24
N GLY A 822 5.45 -47.28 -10.62
CA GLY A 822 4.49 -46.54 -11.45
C GLY A 822 3.28 -46.03 -10.66
N GLU A 823 3.29 -46.14 -9.34
CA GLU A 823 2.22 -45.64 -8.48
C GLU A 823 2.30 -44.13 -8.33
N LEU A 824 1.15 -43.45 -8.33
CA LEU A 824 1.08 -42.02 -8.11
C LEU A 824 1.01 -41.72 -6.62
N VAL A 825 1.92 -40.87 -6.16
CA VAL A 825 1.93 -40.33 -4.81
C VAL A 825 1.44 -38.90 -4.87
N LEU A 826 0.44 -38.56 -4.08
CA LEU A 826 -0.05 -37.20 -3.95
C LEU A 826 0.99 -36.41 -3.16
N ILE A 827 1.53 -35.32 -3.79
CA ILE A 827 2.56 -34.49 -3.15
C ILE A 827 1.92 -33.39 -2.34
N ASP A 828 0.76 -32.89 -2.77
CA ASP A 828 0.10 -31.73 -2.18
C ASP A 828 -1.27 -32.11 -1.63
N THR A 829 -1.27 -32.62 -0.39
CA THR A 829 -2.49 -32.83 0.40
C THR A 829 -3.25 -31.54 0.63
N PHE A 830 -2.57 -30.39 0.50
CA PHE A 830 -3.13 -29.06 0.69
C PHE A 830 -3.99 -28.59 -0.49
N GLN A 831 -3.59 -28.85 -1.72
CA GLN A 831 -4.47 -28.55 -2.86
C GLN A 831 -5.71 -29.45 -2.87
N HIS A 832 -5.58 -30.68 -2.44
CA HIS A 832 -6.71 -31.58 -2.27
C HIS A 832 -7.68 -31.05 -1.20
N TRP A 833 -7.14 -30.62 -0.08
CA TRP A 833 -7.89 -29.98 0.99
C TRP A 833 -8.50 -28.64 0.55
N ARG A 834 -7.75 -27.76 -0.15
CA ARG A 834 -8.22 -26.51 -0.75
C ARG A 834 -9.46 -26.71 -1.60
N ARG A 835 -9.59 -27.82 -2.33
CA ARG A 835 -10.77 -28.15 -3.14
C ARG A 835 -11.91 -28.73 -2.37
N ALA A 836 -11.64 -29.58 -1.41
CA ALA A 836 -12.67 -30.07 -0.51
C ALA A 836 -13.38 -28.89 0.18
N MET A 837 -12.62 -27.80 0.46
CA MET A 837 -13.12 -26.57 1.06
C MET A 837 -13.67 -25.56 0.04
N ALA A 838 -13.09 -25.42 -1.15
CA ALA A 838 -13.60 -24.57 -2.22
C ALA A 838 -14.88 -25.13 -2.84
N LYS A 839 -15.11 -26.42 -2.81
CA LYS A 839 -16.40 -27.02 -3.10
C LYS A 839 -17.36 -26.90 -1.91
N ASN A 840 -17.61 -25.65 -1.51
CA ASN A 840 -18.87 -25.22 -0.93
C ASN A 840 -19.25 -25.63 0.50
N LYS A 841 -18.46 -26.35 1.31
CA LYS A 841 -18.94 -26.59 2.68
C LYS A 841 -19.09 -25.29 3.46
N THR A 842 -18.13 -24.39 3.39
CA THR A 842 -18.22 -23.11 4.12
C THR A 842 -19.24 -22.16 3.53
N ALA A 843 -19.31 -22.04 2.18
CA ALA A 843 -20.31 -21.23 1.52
C ALA A 843 -21.74 -21.80 1.70
N GLU A 844 -21.88 -23.09 1.60
CA GLU A 844 -23.13 -23.83 1.84
C GLU A 844 -23.54 -23.75 3.32
N LEU A 845 -22.60 -23.87 4.23
CA LEU A 845 -22.80 -23.66 5.66
C LEU A 845 -23.23 -22.24 6.01
N MET A 846 -22.59 -21.25 5.41
CA MET A 846 -22.95 -19.83 5.56
C MET A 846 -24.31 -19.51 4.93
N ALA A 847 -24.65 -20.15 3.79
CA ALA A 847 -25.95 -20.02 3.19
C ALA A 847 -27.04 -20.67 4.05
N ARG A 848 -26.82 -21.86 4.59
CA ARG A 848 -27.72 -22.54 5.52
C ARG A 848 -27.89 -21.74 6.83
N TRP A 849 -26.79 -21.22 7.38
CA TRP A 849 -26.85 -20.37 8.57
C TRP A 849 -27.65 -19.07 8.32
N ARG A 850 -27.47 -18.41 7.16
CA ARG A 850 -28.27 -17.22 6.78
C ARG A 850 -29.76 -17.54 6.61
N ALA A 851 -30.07 -18.71 6.07
CA ALA A 851 -31.44 -19.13 5.85
C ALA A 851 -32.17 -19.60 7.13
N ALA A 852 -31.40 -20.07 8.13
CA ALA A 852 -31.92 -20.63 9.35
C ALA A 852 -32.15 -19.59 10.48
N VAL A 853 -31.56 -18.41 10.37
CA VAL A 853 -31.73 -17.33 11.38
C VAL A 853 -32.84 -16.40 10.92
N PRO A 854 -33.97 -16.29 11.61
CA PRO A 854 -35.05 -15.37 11.27
C PRO A 854 -34.59 -13.91 11.35
N HIS A 855 -35.04 -13.08 10.45
CA HIS A 855 -34.69 -11.64 10.33
C HIS A 855 -35.05 -10.83 11.57
#